data_f9c31427b2667024d5a4362adc07ac86
#
_entry.id   f9c31427b2667024d5a4362adc07ac86
#
_cell.length_a   1.000
_cell.length_b   1.000
_cell.length_c   1.000
_cell.angle_alpha   90.00
_cell.angle_beta   90.00
_cell.angle_gamma   90.00
#
_symmetry.space_group_name_H-M   'P 1'
#
loop_
_entity.id
_entity.type
_entity.pdbx_description
1 polymer ?
#
loop_
_entity_poly.entity_id
_entity_poly.type
_entity_poly.pdbx_seq_one_letter_code
_entity_poly.pdbx_strand_id
1 'polypeptide(L)'
;MVRLTKKIMRVLTFGNHVCFALLFYLCIFGIFAVIFSGTSSRASPLDQIKSDRDNGNNINKNGNKENMFVNIGLKEEKKKYFNSLENAKLNGEKESETGNRSKLSYKNNMTQNIKENKVERSFNGKSRNDELNNIRKNKLLDREKQETLEYPLLSSTNTFIPIKRYIHLDLKGGVYKINFYRNLFEFFKKIGSNGVILEWEDVFPYKGNVADAVSGEAYKLEDVERIIKMAVDEFNFEVIPLVQTLGHLEWILKLKKYSHLKESSRHPQTLCIGKEEAFDIVKSMIDQVGEIHNKYGMRYFHIGADEVFQMGICPETTKVMNENNYDTDKVMLWHIKRVAEYVKSKFDVSVLIWHDMLIQVPEEYLKQFKLTELVEPVLWSYAENLDYYLPFQTWLALKPFKKVWGASAYKGADGPQRYTTNAEHYIKNHESWIKQMTNVYKHFDTFQGLIFCGWSRYDHMALLSELMPIALPTLAYSMETITKGEPLNNKFPKSVNILGCNAPTTLTDFTYGCTFPGHTIYEAINDLGKLEKRLTDYFTLDHEYGGWMNEYNMEYKISQPMREEKSREILGQEIYYITDLSKRLRLEMEKIYSSETIDEFLYTHARPLYKKLTKAIQFADEILKLETFPKRPFVQYKEL
;
A
#
# COMPACT_ATOMS: atom_id res chain seq x y z
N MET A 1 -17.63 -55.85 -14.82
CA MET A 1 -16.76 -55.02 -15.72
C MET A 1 -17.08 -53.56 -15.65
N VAL A 2 -18.33 -53.08 -15.75
CA VAL A 2 -18.72 -51.63 -15.78
C VAL A 2 -18.41 -50.85 -14.47
N ARG A 3 -18.33 -51.50 -13.31
CA ARG A 3 -17.94 -50.84 -12.05
C ARG A 3 -16.42 -50.72 -11.85
N LEU A 4 -15.62 -51.52 -12.53
CA LEU A 4 -14.17 -51.44 -12.47
C LEU A 4 -13.62 -50.36 -13.39
N THR A 5 -14.23 -50.17 -14.56
CA THR A 5 -13.88 -49.11 -15.51
C THR A 5 -14.16 -47.68 -15.01
N LYS A 6 -15.25 -47.49 -14.22
CA LYS A 6 -15.53 -46.17 -13.61
C LYS A 6 -14.55 -45.80 -12.47
N LYS A 7 -13.98 -46.81 -11.78
CA LYS A 7 -12.98 -46.55 -10.73
C LYS A 7 -11.60 -46.28 -11.32
N ILE A 8 -11.27 -46.89 -12.43
CA ILE A 8 -10.01 -46.68 -13.17
C ILE A 8 -10.02 -45.32 -13.90
N MET A 9 -11.18 -44.90 -14.44
CA MET A 9 -11.29 -43.56 -15.06
C MET A 9 -11.21 -42.42 -14.02
N ARG A 10 -11.69 -42.61 -12.79
CA ARG A 10 -11.54 -41.60 -11.72
C ARG A 10 -10.10 -41.49 -11.19
N VAL A 11 -9.31 -42.55 -11.24
CA VAL A 11 -7.88 -42.53 -10.87
C VAL A 11 -7.04 -41.90 -11.99
N LEU A 12 -7.40 -42.10 -13.26
CA LEU A 12 -6.67 -41.54 -14.40
C LEU A 12 -6.96 -40.03 -14.59
N THR A 13 -8.13 -39.52 -14.25
CA THR A 13 -8.42 -38.05 -14.29
C THR A 13 -7.77 -37.30 -13.14
N PHE A 14 -7.55 -37.92 -11.98
CA PHE A 14 -6.81 -37.29 -10.87
C PHE A 14 -5.28 -37.34 -11.09
N GLY A 15 -4.79 -38.37 -11.79
CA GLY A 15 -3.34 -38.52 -12.11
C GLY A 15 -2.82 -37.55 -13.16
N ASN A 16 -3.65 -37.13 -14.12
CA ASN A 16 -3.20 -36.28 -15.22
C ASN A 16 -2.94 -34.82 -14.81
N HIS A 17 -3.62 -34.29 -13.81
CA HIS A 17 -3.35 -32.91 -13.31
C HIS A 17 -2.10 -32.85 -12.43
N VAL A 18 -1.81 -33.89 -11.66
CA VAL A 18 -0.55 -33.99 -10.89
C VAL A 18 0.64 -34.25 -11.80
N CYS A 19 0.48 -35.07 -12.86
CA CYS A 19 1.53 -35.26 -13.87
C CYS A 19 1.82 -34.01 -14.70
N PHE A 20 0.83 -33.20 -15.05
CA PHE A 20 1.09 -31.93 -15.76
C PHE A 20 1.78 -30.90 -14.88
N ALA A 21 1.40 -30.78 -13.61
CA ALA A 21 2.08 -29.90 -12.66
C ALA A 21 3.52 -30.37 -12.37
N LEU A 22 3.74 -31.68 -12.21
CA LEU A 22 5.08 -32.28 -12.04
C LEU A 22 5.93 -32.17 -13.31
N LEU A 23 5.36 -32.35 -14.51
CA LEU A 23 6.05 -32.12 -15.77
C LEU A 23 6.38 -30.66 -16.03
N PHE A 24 5.50 -29.73 -15.65
CA PHE A 24 5.77 -28.30 -15.73
C PHE A 24 6.87 -27.87 -14.75
N TYR A 25 6.85 -28.41 -13.53
CA TYR A 25 7.91 -28.20 -12.53
C TYR A 25 9.24 -28.84 -12.96
N LEU A 26 9.23 -30.06 -13.52
CA LEU A 26 10.43 -30.73 -14.04
C LEU A 26 10.99 -30.06 -15.30
N CYS A 27 10.14 -29.46 -16.14
CA CYS A 27 10.61 -28.66 -17.30
C CYS A 27 11.26 -27.34 -16.81
N ILE A 28 10.72 -26.67 -15.82
CA ILE A 28 11.31 -25.44 -15.24
C ILE A 28 12.63 -25.78 -14.53
N PHE A 29 12.69 -26.84 -13.73
CA PHE A 29 13.93 -27.29 -13.09
C PHE A 29 14.93 -27.89 -14.08
N GLY A 30 14.48 -28.55 -15.16
CA GLY A 30 15.32 -29.04 -16.22
C GLY A 30 15.98 -27.92 -17.03
N ILE A 31 15.27 -26.84 -17.30
CA ILE A 31 15.83 -25.65 -17.96
C ILE A 31 16.84 -24.94 -17.03
N PHE A 32 16.56 -24.87 -15.72
CA PHE A 32 17.54 -24.34 -14.75
C PHE A 32 18.78 -25.23 -14.60
N ALA A 33 18.64 -26.57 -14.65
CA ALA A 33 19.78 -27.49 -14.57
C ALA A 33 20.64 -27.47 -15.84
N VAL A 34 20.05 -27.26 -17.02
CA VAL A 34 20.82 -27.11 -18.28
C VAL A 34 21.53 -25.76 -18.35
N ILE A 35 21.00 -24.73 -17.73
CA ILE A 35 21.66 -23.40 -17.63
C ILE A 35 22.82 -23.45 -16.62
N PHE A 36 22.76 -24.31 -15.57
CA PHE A 36 23.79 -24.41 -14.54
C PHE A 36 24.81 -25.53 -14.73
N SER A 37 24.57 -26.53 -15.62
CA SER A 37 25.51 -27.63 -15.88
C SER A 37 26.49 -27.36 -17.04
N GLY A 38 26.42 -26.19 -17.68
CA GLY A 38 27.29 -25.79 -18.79
C GLY A 38 28.59 -25.09 -18.40
N THR A 39 28.91 -24.91 -17.11
CA THR A 39 30.15 -24.24 -16.68
C THR A 39 30.91 -25.03 -15.61
N SER A 40 31.58 -26.09 -16.07
CA SER A 40 32.70 -26.67 -15.33
C SER A 40 33.99 -26.35 -16.09
N SER A 41 34.92 -25.69 -15.37
CA SER A 41 36.28 -25.35 -15.73
C SER A 41 36.52 -24.02 -16.49
N ARG A 42 36.45 -22.92 -15.74
CA ARG A 42 37.41 -21.80 -15.89
C ARG A 42 37.47 -21.00 -14.58
N ALA A 43 38.69 -20.71 -14.16
CA ALA A 43 39.02 -20.02 -12.89
C ALA A 43 38.29 -18.69 -12.74
N SER A 44 37.95 -18.32 -11.48
CA SER A 44 37.21 -17.11 -11.15
C SER A 44 38.06 -15.84 -11.42
N PRO A 45 37.41 -14.73 -11.82
CA PRO A 45 38.10 -13.45 -12.09
C PRO A 45 38.67 -12.73 -10.87
N LEU A 46 38.65 -13.34 -9.70
CA LEU A 46 39.13 -12.73 -8.45
C LEU A 46 40.64 -12.90 -8.17
N ASP A 47 41.33 -13.76 -8.96
CA ASP A 47 42.76 -13.96 -8.80
C ASP A 47 43.62 -13.06 -9.70
N GLN A 48 43.03 -12.28 -10.61
CA GLN A 48 43.73 -11.32 -11.47
C GLN A 48 43.82 -9.90 -10.93
N ILE A 49 43.18 -9.57 -9.80
CA ILE A 49 43.21 -8.21 -9.22
C ILE A 49 44.34 -8.03 -8.20
N LYS A 50 45.13 -9.06 -7.91
CA LYS A 50 46.25 -8.97 -6.94
C LYS A 50 47.65 -8.77 -7.54
N SER A 51 47.79 -8.73 -8.88
CA SER A 51 49.13 -8.57 -9.48
C SER A 51 49.45 -7.20 -10.09
N ASP A 52 48.50 -6.24 -10.13
CA ASP A 52 48.73 -4.93 -10.76
C ASP A 52 48.75 -3.75 -9.78
N ARG A 53 49.31 -3.95 -8.61
CA ARG A 53 49.49 -2.88 -7.60
C ARG A 53 50.94 -2.41 -7.46
N ASP A 54 51.73 -2.54 -8.49
CA ASP A 54 53.05 -1.87 -8.53
C ASP A 54 53.39 -1.54 -9.98
N ASN A 55 52.99 -0.36 -10.44
CA ASN A 55 53.77 0.51 -11.31
C ASN A 55 52.97 1.75 -11.73
N GLY A 56 53.41 2.83 -11.17
CA GLY A 56 53.81 4.06 -11.83
C GLY A 56 52.76 4.93 -12.56
N ASN A 57 52.40 6.01 -11.91
CA ASN A 57 52.31 7.37 -12.46
C ASN A 57 52.33 7.56 -13.99
N ASN A 58 51.25 8.08 -14.57
CA ASN A 58 51.26 9.38 -15.25
C ASN A 58 49.99 9.65 -16.04
N ILE A 59 49.37 10.80 -15.74
CA ILE A 59 48.80 11.81 -16.63
C ILE A 59 47.73 11.37 -17.66
N ASN A 60 46.45 11.76 -17.45
CA ASN A 60 45.89 12.77 -18.37
C ASN A 60 44.60 13.46 -17.79
N LYS A 61 44.73 14.76 -17.64
CA LYS A 61 43.65 15.70 -17.41
C LYS A 61 42.98 15.95 -18.78
N ASN A 62 41.80 15.45 -19.00
CA ASN A 62 40.79 16.04 -19.91
C ASN A 62 39.53 15.23 -19.82
N GLY A 63 38.54 15.70 -19.08
CA GLY A 63 37.25 15.07 -18.94
C GLY A 63 36.35 15.75 -17.88
N ASN A 64 36.32 17.05 -17.86
CA ASN A 64 35.43 17.79 -16.98
C ASN A 64 35.12 19.16 -17.54
N LYS A 65 34.23 19.22 -18.53
CA LYS A 65 33.62 20.50 -18.96
C LYS A 65 32.10 20.46 -19.19
N GLU A 66 31.44 19.32 -19.23
CA GLU A 66 30.00 19.28 -19.50
C GLU A 66 29.09 19.19 -18.26
N ASN A 67 29.63 18.87 -17.09
CA ASN A 67 28.84 18.86 -15.84
C ASN A 67 28.82 20.19 -15.06
N MET A 68 29.40 21.24 -15.62
CA MET A 68 29.52 22.53 -14.91
C MET A 68 28.38 23.52 -15.22
N PHE A 69 27.64 23.35 -16.32
CA PHE A 69 26.58 24.29 -16.71
C PHE A 69 25.21 24.00 -16.08
N VAL A 70 24.94 22.77 -15.61
CA VAL A 70 23.67 22.43 -14.93
C VAL A 70 23.71 22.84 -13.45
N ASN A 71 24.89 22.96 -12.85
CA ASN A 71 25.03 23.32 -11.42
C ASN A 71 25.07 24.84 -11.14
N ILE A 72 25.23 25.69 -12.15
CA ILE A 72 25.29 27.15 -11.95
C ILE A 72 23.89 27.75 -11.87
N GLY A 73 22.92 27.27 -12.65
CA GLY A 73 21.52 27.72 -12.58
C GLY A 73 20.84 27.45 -11.24
N LEU A 74 21.11 26.29 -10.64
CA LEU A 74 20.53 25.91 -9.34
C LEU A 74 21.14 26.66 -8.14
N LYS A 75 22.36 27.17 -8.27
CA LYS A 75 22.98 27.98 -7.21
C LYS A 75 22.49 29.42 -7.19
N GLU A 76 22.13 29.98 -8.32
CA GLU A 76 21.59 31.36 -8.38
C GLU A 76 20.13 31.43 -7.89
N GLU A 77 19.30 30.46 -8.17
CA GLU A 77 17.94 30.42 -7.62
C GLU A 77 17.90 30.19 -6.11
N LYS A 78 18.77 29.31 -5.58
CA LYS A 78 18.93 29.14 -4.12
C LYS A 78 19.44 30.42 -3.45
N LYS A 79 20.30 31.18 -4.09
CA LYS A 79 20.84 32.45 -3.53
C LYS A 79 19.77 33.55 -3.53
N LYS A 80 18.88 33.60 -4.51
CA LYS A 80 17.72 34.51 -4.51
C LYS A 80 16.70 34.16 -3.44
N TYR A 81 16.45 32.85 -3.20
CA TYR A 81 15.55 32.39 -2.15
C TYR A 81 16.07 32.67 -0.73
N PHE A 82 17.38 32.46 -0.49
CA PHE A 82 18.00 32.79 0.80
C PHE A 82 18.03 34.28 1.10
N ASN A 83 18.30 35.13 0.12
CA ASN A 83 18.27 36.59 0.28
C ASN A 83 16.84 37.15 0.52
N SER A 84 15.80 36.47 0.06
CA SER A 84 14.41 36.85 0.37
C SER A 84 14.01 36.50 1.80
N LEU A 85 14.60 35.44 2.39
CA LEU A 85 14.36 35.02 3.78
C LEU A 85 15.12 35.89 4.80
N GLU A 86 16.32 36.39 4.47
CA GLU A 86 17.04 37.35 5.31
C GLU A 86 16.37 38.73 5.36
N ASN A 87 15.82 39.20 4.24
CA ASN A 87 15.07 40.46 4.20
C ASN A 87 13.72 40.39 4.94
N ALA A 88 13.12 39.19 5.07
CA ALA A 88 11.91 38.98 5.87
C ALA A 88 12.19 38.95 7.37
N LYS A 89 13.40 38.53 7.79
CA LYS A 89 13.84 38.56 9.18
C LYS A 89 14.23 39.96 9.68
N LEU A 90 14.80 40.79 8.82
CA LEU A 90 15.19 42.15 9.15
C LEU A 90 14.01 43.14 9.29
N ASN A 91 12.86 42.84 8.68
CA ASN A 91 11.67 43.66 8.83
C ASN A 91 10.78 43.26 10.02
N GLY A 92 11.04 42.11 10.67
CA GLY A 92 10.32 41.65 11.86
C GLY A 92 10.88 42.17 13.20
N GLU A 93 12.11 42.73 13.21
CA GLU A 93 12.76 43.21 14.44
C GLU A 93 12.59 44.73 14.74
N LYS A 94 11.93 45.47 13.87
CA LYS A 94 11.75 46.94 14.05
C LYS A 94 10.47 47.39 14.71
N GLU A 95 9.55 46.49 15.09
CA GLU A 95 8.28 46.85 15.73
C GLU A 95 8.16 46.51 17.24
N SER A 96 9.25 46.13 17.94
CA SER A 96 9.18 45.69 19.34
C SER A 96 9.84 46.58 20.37
N GLU A 97 10.24 47.82 20.08
CA GLU A 97 10.94 48.70 21.06
C GLU A 97 10.18 49.86 21.65
N THR A 98 8.86 49.96 21.54
CA THR A 98 8.09 50.99 22.28
C THR A 98 6.99 50.37 23.11
N GLY A 99 7.33 49.82 24.28
CA GLY A 99 6.32 49.24 25.17
C GLY A 99 6.82 48.72 26.51
N ASN A 100 7.82 49.35 27.11
CA ASN A 100 8.33 48.86 28.39
C ASN A 100 8.40 49.98 29.45
N ARG A 101 7.23 50.34 30.06
CA ARG A 101 7.19 51.11 31.35
C ARG A 101 5.84 51.03 32.05
N SER A 102 5.22 49.86 32.29
CA SER A 102 4.13 49.70 33.27
C SER A 102 3.79 48.25 33.64
N LYS A 103 4.75 47.42 34.00
CA LYS A 103 4.53 46.00 34.35
C LYS A 103 5.33 45.53 35.58
N LEU A 104 5.30 46.25 36.69
CA LEU A 104 5.94 45.71 37.91
C LEU A 104 5.00 45.57 39.12
N SER A 105 3.71 45.91 39.00
CA SER A 105 2.76 45.82 40.14
C SER A 105 1.73 44.67 40.02
N TYR A 106 1.68 43.93 38.92
CA TYR A 106 0.63 42.92 38.70
C TYR A 106 1.13 41.45 38.79
N LYS A 107 2.41 41.23 39.10
CA LYS A 107 2.99 39.86 39.02
C LYS A 107 2.70 38.95 40.23
N ASN A 108 2.36 39.49 41.38
CA ASN A 108 2.20 38.65 42.59
C ASN A 108 0.75 38.12 42.80
N ASN A 109 -0.26 38.75 42.25
CA ASN A 109 -1.66 38.24 42.36
C ASN A 109 -2.04 37.27 41.19
N MET A 110 -1.23 37.24 40.11
CA MET A 110 -1.53 36.35 38.97
C MET A 110 -0.97 34.94 39.19
N THR A 111 0.05 34.75 40.02
CA THR A 111 0.70 33.45 40.23
C THR A 111 -0.11 32.52 41.15
N GLN A 112 -0.92 33.05 42.05
CA GLN A 112 -1.84 32.26 42.86
C GLN A 112 -3.10 31.89 42.06
N ASN A 113 -3.71 32.80 41.33
CA ASN A 113 -4.84 32.52 40.47
C ASN A 113 -4.51 31.60 39.28
N ILE A 114 -3.25 31.57 38.82
CA ILE A 114 -2.81 30.62 37.74
C ILE A 114 -2.61 29.22 38.29
N LYS A 115 -2.20 29.04 39.56
CA LYS A 115 -2.09 27.73 40.21
C LYS A 115 -3.47 27.13 40.51
N GLU A 116 -4.40 27.92 41.06
CA GLU A 116 -5.77 27.47 41.34
C GLU A 116 -6.55 27.18 40.05
N ASN A 117 -6.46 28.02 39.02
CA ASN A 117 -7.07 27.76 37.71
C ASN A 117 -6.41 26.61 36.94
N LYS A 118 -5.11 26.29 37.17
CA LYS A 118 -4.48 25.09 36.60
C LYS A 118 -4.92 23.82 37.33
N VAL A 119 -5.13 23.85 38.61
CA VAL A 119 -5.63 22.71 39.40
C VAL A 119 -7.12 22.46 39.07
N GLU A 120 -7.96 23.49 39.00
CA GLU A 120 -9.36 23.35 38.58
C GLU A 120 -9.51 22.92 37.11
N ARG A 121 -8.67 23.43 36.18
CA ARG A 121 -8.66 22.97 34.77
C ARG A 121 -8.14 21.55 34.66
N SER A 122 -7.23 21.10 35.50
CA SER A 122 -6.76 19.72 35.59
C SER A 122 -7.80 18.77 36.17
N PHE A 123 -8.54 19.18 37.20
CA PHE A 123 -9.63 18.41 37.78
C PHE A 123 -10.85 18.34 36.84
N ASN A 124 -11.26 19.45 36.26
CA ASN A 124 -12.33 19.48 35.26
C ASN A 124 -11.94 18.73 33.95
N GLY A 125 -10.66 18.71 33.59
CA GLY A 125 -10.16 17.98 32.44
C GLY A 125 -10.21 16.46 32.62
N LYS A 126 -9.88 15.93 33.81
CA LYS A 126 -10.01 14.50 34.13
C LYS A 126 -11.48 14.06 34.14
N SER A 127 -12.35 14.77 34.83
CA SER A 127 -13.79 14.49 34.89
C SER A 127 -14.42 14.50 33.47
N ARG A 128 -14.05 15.46 32.65
CA ARG A 128 -14.56 15.56 31.26
C ARG A 128 -14.08 14.42 30.36
N ASN A 129 -12.84 13.97 30.53
CA ASN A 129 -12.31 12.82 29.78
C ASN A 129 -12.96 11.51 30.24
N ASP A 130 -13.20 11.32 31.52
CA ASP A 130 -13.89 10.15 32.07
C ASP A 130 -15.35 10.10 31.58
N GLU A 131 -16.02 11.23 31.52
CA GLU A 131 -17.38 11.37 30.97
C GLU A 131 -17.41 11.03 29.44
N LEU A 132 -16.45 11.54 28.67
CA LEU A 132 -16.34 11.22 27.24
C LEU A 132 -16.05 9.74 27.01
N ASN A 133 -15.20 9.12 27.83
CA ASN A 133 -14.92 7.71 27.73
C ASN A 133 -16.15 6.85 28.07
N ASN A 134 -16.92 7.24 29.08
CA ASN A 134 -18.19 6.59 29.40
C ASN A 134 -19.22 6.73 28.26
N ILE A 135 -19.32 7.91 27.64
CA ILE A 135 -20.19 8.13 26.48
C ILE A 135 -19.76 7.22 25.30
N ARG A 136 -18.46 7.13 25.02
CA ARG A 136 -17.94 6.24 23.97
C ARG A 136 -18.24 4.77 24.25
N LYS A 137 -18.00 4.32 25.49
CA LYS A 137 -18.30 2.96 25.92
C LYS A 137 -19.79 2.61 25.77
N ASN A 138 -20.68 3.52 26.19
CA ASN A 138 -22.12 3.32 26.01
C ASN A 138 -22.52 3.28 24.54
N LYS A 139 -21.98 4.15 23.68
CA LYS A 139 -22.20 4.08 22.23
C LYS A 139 -21.74 2.77 21.61
N LEU A 140 -20.62 2.19 22.07
CA LEU A 140 -20.16 0.91 21.60
C LEU A 140 -21.10 -0.24 21.99
N LEU A 141 -21.57 -0.23 23.24
CA LEU A 141 -22.53 -1.22 23.74
C LEU A 141 -23.88 -1.14 23.00
N ASP A 142 -24.37 0.07 22.73
CA ASP A 142 -25.62 0.27 21.99
C ASP A 142 -25.46 -0.17 20.53
N ARG A 143 -24.31 0.08 19.91
CA ARG A 143 -24.00 -0.43 18.56
C ARG A 143 -23.97 -1.96 18.53
N GLU A 144 -23.31 -2.60 19.48
CA GLU A 144 -23.24 -4.05 19.56
C GLU A 144 -24.62 -4.68 19.72
N LYS A 145 -25.48 -4.11 20.55
CA LYS A 145 -26.87 -4.55 20.71
C LYS A 145 -27.65 -4.42 19.40
N GLN A 146 -27.51 -3.28 18.70
CA GLN A 146 -28.17 -3.04 17.42
C GLN A 146 -27.67 -4.05 16.35
N GLU A 147 -26.35 -4.24 16.24
CA GLU A 147 -25.75 -5.23 15.32
C GLU A 147 -26.29 -6.64 15.58
N THR A 148 -26.45 -7.02 16.85
CA THR A 148 -27.01 -8.34 17.23
C THR A 148 -28.49 -8.46 16.87
N LEU A 149 -29.27 -7.41 17.02
CA LEU A 149 -30.70 -7.41 16.66
C LEU A 149 -30.93 -7.43 15.15
N GLU A 150 -30.04 -6.85 14.37
CA GLU A 150 -30.13 -6.80 12.90
C GLU A 150 -29.54 -8.05 12.21
N TYR A 151 -28.80 -8.91 12.92
CA TYR A 151 -28.15 -10.08 12.33
C TYR A 151 -29.09 -11.30 12.20
N PRO A 152 -29.14 -12.01 11.05
CA PRO A 152 -28.47 -11.67 9.79
C PRO A 152 -29.28 -10.63 8.98
N LEU A 153 -28.59 -9.62 8.43
CA LEU A 153 -29.20 -8.67 7.51
C LEU A 153 -29.28 -9.28 6.10
N LEU A 154 -30.49 -9.35 5.54
CA LEU A 154 -30.72 -9.90 4.20
C LEU A 154 -31.33 -8.83 3.29
N SER A 155 -30.98 -8.90 2.00
CA SER A 155 -31.63 -8.11 0.95
C SER A 155 -33.06 -8.60 0.66
N SER A 156 -33.78 -7.87 -0.18
CA SER A 156 -35.10 -8.32 -0.69
C SER A 156 -35.05 -9.63 -1.48
N THR A 157 -33.88 -10.01 -2.00
CA THR A 157 -33.59 -11.24 -2.72
C THR A 157 -32.97 -12.33 -1.84
N ASN A 158 -33.01 -12.17 -0.50
CA ASN A 158 -32.43 -13.08 0.49
C ASN A 158 -30.89 -13.26 0.38
N THR A 159 -30.17 -12.31 -0.16
CA THR A 159 -28.71 -12.30 -0.12
C THR A 159 -28.21 -11.66 1.16
N PHE A 160 -27.09 -12.17 1.69
CA PHE A 160 -26.50 -11.66 2.92
C PHE A 160 -25.84 -10.29 2.68
N ILE A 161 -26.17 -9.31 3.54
CA ILE A 161 -25.57 -7.98 3.56
C ILE A 161 -24.75 -7.85 4.83
N PRO A 162 -23.42 -7.60 4.75
CA PRO A 162 -22.60 -7.42 5.94
C PRO A 162 -23.01 -6.14 6.70
N ILE A 163 -23.26 -6.27 7.99
CA ILE A 163 -23.64 -5.12 8.84
C ILE A 163 -22.42 -4.20 9.02
N LYS A 164 -21.25 -4.77 9.29
CA LYS A 164 -19.97 -4.03 9.36
C LYS A 164 -19.36 -3.95 7.96
N ARG A 165 -19.15 -2.72 7.50
CA ARG A 165 -18.53 -2.39 6.20
C ARG A 165 -17.42 -1.39 6.45
N TYR A 166 -16.19 -1.91 6.57
CA TYR A 166 -15.06 -1.12 7.00
C TYR A 166 -14.09 -0.89 5.84
N ILE A 167 -13.58 0.33 5.75
CA ILE A 167 -12.64 0.71 4.71
C ILE A 167 -11.24 0.65 5.30
N HIS A 168 -10.37 -0.13 4.70
CA HIS A 168 -8.97 -0.22 5.08
C HIS A 168 -8.17 0.89 4.40
N LEU A 169 -7.43 1.62 5.20
CA LEU A 169 -6.44 2.63 4.81
C LEU A 169 -5.05 2.11 5.12
N ASP A 170 -4.38 1.63 4.08
CA ASP A 170 -2.96 1.33 4.12
C ASP A 170 -2.19 2.63 3.92
N LEU A 171 -1.40 3.02 4.92
CA LEU A 171 -0.66 4.28 4.95
C LEU A 171 0.83 4.11 4.59
N LYS A 172 1.21 2.95 4.05
CA LYS A 172 2.58 2.63 3.61
C LYS A 172 3.13 3.68 2.64
N GLY A 173 3.83 4.71 3.15
CA GLY A 173 4.47 5.75 2.33
C GLY A 173 3.53 6.60 1.47
N GLY A 174 2.23 6.57 1.74
CA GLY A 174 1.22 7.38 1.04
C GLY A 174 0.56 8.40 1.97
N VAL A 175 1.36 9.25 2.61
CA VAL A 175 0.95 10.11 3.72
C VAL A 175 0.00 11.22 3.27
N TYR A 176 -1.22 11.22 3.82
CA TYR A 176 -2.20 12.27 3.59
C TYR A 176 -2.02 13.45 4.55
N LYS A 177 -2.26 14.66 4.08
CA LYS A 177 -2.39 15.83 4.96
C LYS A 177 -3.65 15.71 5.84
N ILE A 178 -3.56 16.15 7.09
CA ILE A 178 -4.61 15.96 8.10
C ILE A 178 -5.98 16.48 7.66
N ASN A 179 -6.01 17.60 6.96
CA ASN A 179 -7.26 18.19 6.48
C ASN A 179 -8.01 17.33 5.47
N PHE A 180 -7.30 16.44 4.75
CA PHE A 180 -7.92 15.54 3.78
C PHE A 180 -8.74 14.44 4.44
N TYR A 181 -8.36 13.97 5.64
CA TYR A 181 -9.10 12.93 6.37
C TYR A 181 -10.56 13.30 6.63
N ARG A 182 -10.86 14.58 6.92
CA ARG A 182 -12.25 15.04 7.12
C ARG A 182 -13.08 14.81 5.86
N ASN A 183 -12.59 15.24 4.72
CA ASN A 183 -13.28 15.08 3.44
C ASN A 183 -13.43 13.59 3.08
N LEU A 184 -12.41 12.80 3.37
CA LEU A 184 -12.39 11.36 3.13
C LEU A 184 -13.40 10.63 4.01
N PHE A 185 -13.45 10.91 5.31
CA PHE A 185 -14.39 10.31 6.25
C PHE A 185 -15.85 10.73 5.97
N GLU A 186 -16.06 11.98 5.57
CA GLU A 186 -17.37 12.43 5.12
C GLU A 186 -17.84 11.64 3.88
N PHE A 187 -16.95 11.45 2.91
CA PHE A 187 -17.23 10.64 1.74
C PHE A 187 -17.52 9.17 2.12
N PHE A 188 -16.71 8.56 2.97
CA PHE A 188 -16.91 7.20 3.46
C PHE A 188 -18.27 7.04 4.16
N LYS A 189 -18.67 8.01 4.95
CA LYS A 189 -20.00 8.01 5.60
C LYS A 189 -21.13 8.06 4.59
N LYS A 190 -21.03 8.92 3.57
CA LYS A 190 -22.02 9.08 2.51
C LYS A 190 -22.21 7.80 1.70
N ILE A 191 -21.15 7.08 1.39
CA ILE A 191 -21.24 5.81 0.65
C ILE A 191 -21.78 4.66 1.50
N GLY A 192 -21.78 4.76 2.84
CA GLY A 192 -22.37 3.78 3.75
C GLY A 192 -21.38 2.94 4.55
N SER A 193 -20.13 3.38 4.67
CA SER A 193 -19.18 2.81 5.62
C SER A 193 -19.58 3.15 7.06
N ASN A 194 -19.28 2.23 7.98
CA ASN A 194 -19.48 2.44 9.43
C ASN A 194 -18.22 2.20 10.26
N GLY A 195 -17.06 2.01 9.61
CA GLY A 195 -15.77 1.92 10.27
C GLY A 195 -14.58 2.04 9.31
N VAL A 196 -13.39 2.18 9.88
CA VAL A 196 -12.12 2.22 9.15
C VAL A 196 -11.09 1.33 9.85
N ILE A 197 -10.21 0.73 9.05
CA ILE A 197 -9.01 0.06 9.53
C ILE A 197 -7.82 0.93 9.17
N LEU A 198 -6.95 1.22 10.14
CA LEU A 198 -5.76 2.05 9.94
C LEU A 198 -4.51 1.19 10.09
N GLU A 199 -3.83 0.94 8.98
CA GLU A 199 -2.51 0.31 8.93
C GLU A 199 -1.45 1.39 8.82
N TRP A 200 -0.79 1.68 9.94
CA TRP A 200 0.10 2.83 10.05
C TRP A 200 1.50 2.59 9.49
N GLU A 201 2.05 1.41 9.71
CA GLU A 201 3.46 1.07 9.44
C GLU A 201 4.45 2.16 9.93
N ASP A 202 5.42 2.54 9.09
CA ASP A 202 6.49 3.48 9.39
C ASP A 202 6.05 4.94 9.51
N VAL A 203 4.79 5.26 9.15
CA VAL A 203 4.24 6.61 9.34
C VAL A 203 3.66 6.86 10.74
N PHE A 204 3.57 5.82 11.59
CA PHE A 204 3.28 6.02 13.01
C PHE A 204 4.54 6.53 13.73
N PRO A 205 4.43 7.53 14.62
CA PRO A 205 5.58 8.14 15.32
C PRO A 205 6.09 7.27 16.48
N TYR A 206 6.57 6.07 16.18
CA TYR A 206 7.11 5.16 17.19
C TYR A 206 8.28 5.74 17.95
N LYS A 207 8.41 5.34 19.21
CA LYS A 207 9.49 5.70 20.13
C LYS A 207 10.23 4.46 20.62
N GLY A 208 11.32 4.65 21.33
CA GLY A 208 12.08 3.58 21.97
C GLY A 208 12.78 2.67 20.95
N ASN A 209 12.60 1.36 21.07
CA ASN A 209 13.28 0.36 20.26
C ASN A 209 12.86 0.29 18.79
N VAL A 210 11.75 0.96 18.41
CA VAL A 210 11.26 1.05 17.02
C VAL A 210 11.53 2.40 16.36
N ALA A 211 12.03 3.39 17.12
CA ALA A 211 12.15 4.78 16.67
C ALA A 211 12.97 4.98 15.39
N ASP A 212 14.03 4.17 15.17
CA ASP A 212 14.89 4.31 13.99
C ASP A 212 14.23 3.79 12.69
N ALA A 213 13.10 3.10 12.79
CA ALA A 213 12.33 2.60 11.64
C ALA A 213 11.25 3.58 11.17
N VAL A 214 11.04 4.67 11.89
CA VAL A 214 10.03 5.69 11.59
C VAL A 214 10.42 6.48 10.34
N SER A 215 9.48 6.67 9.42
CA SER A 215 9.67 7.49 8.22
C SER A 215 9.94 8.95 8.56
N GLY A 216 10.74 9.63 7.72
CA GLY A 216 10.95 11.08 7.82
C GLY A 216 9.67 11.92 7.63
N GLU A 217 8.62 11.34 7.04
CA GLU A 217 7.32 11.97 6.83
C GLU A 217 6.21 11.42 7.77
N ALA A 218 6.61 10.69 8.83
CA ALA A 218 5.66 10.17 9.81
C ALA A 218 4.82 11.29 10.45
N TYR A 219 3.59 10.93 10.81
CA TYR A 219 2.72 11.83 11.55
C TYR A 219 3.29 12.18 12.93
N LYS A 220 2.90 13.33 13.45
CA LYS A 220 3.06 13.60 14.88
C LYS A 220 2.01 12.83 15.66
N LEU A 221 2.31 12.53 16.94
CA LEU A 221 1.37 11.78 17.78
C LEU A 221 0.03 12.51 17.95
N GLU A 222 0.07 13.84 18.00
CA GLU A 222 -1.12 14.69 18.07
C GLU A 222 -1.98 14.59 16.80
N ASP A 223 -1.34 14.38 15.64
CA ASP A 223 -2.04 14.22 14.37
C ASP A 223 -2.67 12.82 14.26
N VAL A 224 -1.97 11.77 14.71
CA VAL A 224 -2.55 10.42 14.85
C VAL A 224 -3.79 10.46 15.74
N GLU A 225 -3.68 11.07 16.91
CA GLU A 225 -4.80 11.22 17.83
C GLU A 225 -5.96 12.02 17.23
N ARG A 226 -5.66 13.08 16.49
CA ARG A 226 -6.65 13.90 15.78
C ARG A 226 -7.41 13.12 14.71
N ILE A 227 -6.72 12.26 13.95
CA ILE A 227 -7.33 11.40 12.92
C ILE A 227 -8.32 10.43 13.57
N ILE A 228 -7.87 9.70 14.60
CA ILE A 228 -8.71 8.73 15.32
C ILE A 228 -9.92 9.41 15.96
N LYS A 229 -9.68 10.53 16.66
CA LYS A 229 -10.73 11.32 17.28
C LYS A 229 -11.78 11.78 16.26
N MET A 230 -11.34 12.28 15.11
CA MET A 230 -12.22 12.71 14.02
C MET A 230 -13.10 11.54 13.55
N ALA A 231 -12.51 10.38 13.27
CA ALA A 231 -13.25 9.20 12.83
C ALA A 231 -14.32 8.77 13.82
N VAL A 232 -13.98 8.74 15.13
CA VAL A 232 -14.88 8.25 16.18
C VAL A 232 -15.91 9.30 16.58
N ASP A 233 -15.47 10.50 16.96
CA ASP A 233 -16.35 11.51 17.59
C ASP A 233 -17.21 12.27 16.57
N GLU A 234 -16.68 12.54 15.36
CA GLU A 234 -17.40 13.33 14.35
C GLU A 234 -18.17 12.45 13.36
N PHE A 235 -17.58 11.33 12.92
CA PHE A 235 -18.20 10.46 11.92
C PHE A 235 -18.86 9.20 12.50
N ASN A 236 -18.69 8.96 13.82
CA ASN A 236 -19.19 7.77 14.50
C ASN A 236 -18.72 6.47 13.81
N PHE A 237 -17.44 6.43 13.40
CA PHE A 237 -16.81 5.23 12.87
C PHE A 237 -16.25 4.36 13.99
N GLU A 238 -16.27 3.06 13.78
CA GLU A 238 -15.41 2.15 14.50
C GLU A 238 -14.02 2.19 13.86
N VAL A 239 -12.98 2.28 14.68
CA VAL A 239 -11.60 2.39 14.20
C VAL A 239 -10.80 1.19 14.70
N ILE A 240 -10.28 0.38 13.78
CA ILE A 240 -9.47 -0.78 14.05
C ILE A 240 -8.03 -0.47 13.68
N PRO A 241 -7.07 -0.56 14.60
CA PRO A 241 -5.65 -0.56 14.24
C PRO A 241 -5.25 -1.90 13.64
N LEU A 242 -4.40 -1.85 12.60
CA LEU A 242 -3.70 -3.01 12.06
C LEU A 242 -2.20 -2.81 12.26
N VAL A 243 -1.56 -3.79 12.89
CA VAL A 243 -0.11 -3.86 13.08
C VAL A 243 0.35 -5.24 12.63
N GLN A 244 1.25 -5.28 11.65
CA GLN A 244 1.90 -6.51 11.22
C GLN A 244 2.82 -7.02 12.33
N THR A 245 2.73 -8.32 12.67
CA THR A 245 3.40 -8.89 13.83
C THR A 245 4.29 -10.10 13.51
N LEU A 246 4.33 -10.56 12.26
CA LEU A 246 5.08 -11.73 11.82
C LEU A 246 5.66 -11.58 10.42
N GLY A 247 4.82 -11.57 9.36
CA GLY A 247 5.16 -11.20 7.99
C GLY A 247 5.08 -9.68 7.78
N HIS A 248 5.41 -9.21 6.57
CA HIS A 248 5.31 -7.81 6.13
C HIS A 248 6.00 -6.78 7.06
N LEU A 249 7.18 -7.16 7.61
CA LEU A 249 7.98 -6.31 8.48
C LEU A 249 9.19 -5.70 7.77
N GLU A 250 9.16 -5.59 6.44
CA GLU A 250 10.23 -5.04 5.62
C GLU A 250 10.62 -3.64 6.07
N TRP A 251 9.68 -2.81 6.50
CA TRP A 251 9.95 -1.44 6.92
C TRP A 251 10.88 -1.35 8.14
N ILE A 252 10.89 -2.36 9.02
CA ILE A 252 11.82 -2.52 10.14
C ILE A 252 13.04 -3.32 9.71
N LEU A 253 12.82 -4.52 9.16
CA LEU A 253 13.87 -5.52 8.96
C LEU A 253 14.84 -5.17 7.82
N LYS A 254 14.50 -4.25 6.90
CA LYS A 254 15.41 -3.72 5.87
C LYS A 254 16.57 -2.91 6.47
N LEU A 255 16.41 -2.41 7.69
CA LEU A 255 17.39 -1.53 8.32
C LEU A 255 18.52 -2.31 8.99
N LYS A 256 19.76 -1.78 8.91
CA LYS A 256 20.94 -2.43 9.46
C LYS A 256 20.80 -2.74 10.96
N LYS A 257 20.19 -1.84 11.72
CA LYS A 257 19.95 -1.99 13.18
C LYS A 257 19.15 -3.23 13.51
N TYR A 258 18.13 -3.55 12.71
CA TYR A 258 17.21 -4.66 12.95
C TYR A 258 17.48 -5.91 12.11
N SER A 259 18.54 -5.88 11.29
CA SER A 259 18.82 -6.96 10.32
C SER A 259 19.08 -8.31 10.97
N HIS A 260 19.50 -8.34 12.24
CA HIS A 260 19.72 -9.56 13.04
C HIS A 260 18.41 -10.20 13.54
N LEU A 261 17.28 -9.51 13.39
CA LEU A 261 15.95 -10.01 13.76
C LEU A 261 15.21 -10.68 12.60
N LYS A 262 15.84 -10.81 11.44
CA LYS A 262 15.25 -11.51 10.29
C LYS A 262 15.20 -13.01 10.52
N GLU A 263 14.12 -13.65 10.11
CA GLU A 263 14.03 -15.11 10.02
C GLU A 263 15.01 -15.67 8.99
N SER A 264 15.13 -15.01 7.83
CA SER A 264 16.12 -15.31 6.80
C SER A 264 17.04 -14.11 6.58
N SER A 265 18.35 -14.32 6.53
CA SER A 265 19.34 -13.25 6.36
C SER A 265 19.14 -12.43 5.08
N ARG A 266 18.60 -13.04 4.02
CA ARG A 266 18.36 -12.39 2.71
C ARG A 266 17.03 -11.66 2.63
N HIS A 267 16.01 -12.16 3.34
CA HIS A 267 14.63 -11.70 3.17
C HIS A 267 14.16 -10.89 4.39
N PRO A 268 13.90 -9.60 4.24
CA PRO A 268 13.54 -8.73 5.36
C PRO A 268 12.04 -8.76 5.70
N GLN A 269 11.29 -9.78 5.27
CA GLN A 269 9.85 -9.86 5.43
C GLN A 269 9.44 -10.42 6.80
N THR A 270 10.04 -11.55 7.19
CA THR A 270 9.61 -12.33 8.35
C THR A 270 10.54 -12.16 9.53
N LEU A 271 9.95 -12.05 10.71
CA LEU A 271 10.63 -11.88 11.99
C LEU A 271 11.17 -13.21 12.52
N CYS A 272 12.39 -13.22 13.08
CA CYS A 272 12.96 -14.37 13.82
C CYS A 272 12.25 -14.50 15.19
N ILE A 273 11.16 -15.24 15.22
CA ILE A 273 10.25 -15.32 16.38
C ILE A 273 10.82 -16.05 17.59
N GLY A 274 11.92 -16.78 17.41
CA GLY A 274 12.68 -17.37 18.52
C GLY A 274 13.47 -16.39 19.36
N LYS A 275 13.62 -15.12 18.91
CA LYS A 275 14.29 -14.05 19.66
C LYS A 275 13.30 -13.28 20.52
N GLU A 276 13.58 -13.15 21.82
CA GLU A 276 12.74 -12.31 22.69
C GLU A 276 12.80 -10.81 22.30
N GLU A 277 13.94 -10.32 21.82
CA GLU A 277 14.06 -8.96 21.28
C GLU A 277 13.07 -8.71 20.13
N ALA A 278 12.85 -9.69 19.26
CA ALA A 278 11.87 -9.62 18.20
C ALA A 278 10.45 -9.47 18.74
N PHE A 279 10.11 -10.23 19.78
CA PHE A 279 8.81 -10.11 20.46
C PHE A 279 8.67 -8.79 21.21
N ASP A 280 9.77 -8.23 21.77
CA ASP A 280 9.76 -6.92 22.43
C ASP A 280 9.48 -5.79 21.44
N ILE A 281 9.95 -5.90 20.19
CA ILE A 281 9.59 -4.96 19.11
C ILE A 281 8.11 -5.06 18.79
N VAL A 282 7.58 -6.26 18.62
CA VAL A 282 6.15 -6.47 18.36
C VAL A 282 5.31 -5.89 19.50
N LYS A 283 5.65 -6.16 20.76
CA LYS A 283 4.96 -5.58 21.92
C LYS A 283 5.00 -4.06 21.89
N SER A 284 6.17 -3.49 21.61
CA SER A 284 6.34 -2.03 21.56
C SER A 284 5.47 -1.37 20.48
N MET A 285 5.31 -2.02 19.32
CA MET A 285 4.40 -1.53 18.27
C MET A 285 2.93 -1.62 18.72
N ILE A 286 2.53 -2.77 19.25
CA ILE A 286 1.17 -3.02 19.75
C ILE A 286 0.82 -2.01 20.85
N ASP A 287 1.73 -1.77 21.79
CA ASP A 287 1.52 -0.86 22.90
C ASP A 287 1.26 0.56 22.43
N GLN A 288 2.17 1.09 21.61
CA GLN A 288 2.10 2.48 21.19
C GLN A 288 0.88 2.77 20.30
N VAL A 289 0.57 1.87 19.37
CA VAL A 289 -0.61 2.00 18.51
C VAL A 289 -1.89 1.73 19.31
N GLY A 290 -1.93 0.65 20.08
CA GLY A 290 -3.10 0.25 20.86
C GLY A 290 -3.48 1.25 21.95
N GLU A 291 -2.52 1.82 22.66
CA GLU A 291 -2.78 2.79 23.72
C GLU A 291 -3.49 4.05 23.21
N ILE A 292 -3.11 4.54 22.02
CA ILE A 292 -3.77 5.72 21.46
C ILE A 292 -5.16 5.39 20.93
N HIS A 293 -5.33 4.23 20.25
CA HIS A 293 -6.62 3.78 19.76
C HIS A 293 -7.60 3.48 20.90
N ASN A 294 -7.14 2.85 21.97
CA ASN A 294 -7.97 2.46 23.11
C ASN A 294 -8.59 3.65 23.85
N LYS A 295 -7.96 4.84 23.81
CA LYS A 295 -8.56 6.08 24.33
C LYS A 295 -9.90 6.43 23.67
N TYR A 296 -10.15 5.91 22.46
CA TYR A 296 -11.32 6.20 21.64
C TYR A 296 -12.30 5.04 21.54
N GLY A 297 -12.13 3.99 22.36
CA GLY A 297 -13.05 2.86 22.43
C GLY A 297 -12.81 1.83 21.32
N MET A 298 -11.66 1.17 21.37
CA MET A 298 -11.30 0.09 20.46
C MET A 298 -11.99 -1.22 20.86
N ARG A 299 -12.70 -1.90 19.93
CA ARG A 299 -13.27 -3.24 20.14
C ARG A 299 -12.44 -4.35 19.48
N TYR A 300 -11.68 -4.02 18.46
CA TYR A 300 -10.91 -4.94 17.66
C TYR A 300 -9.48 -4.45 17.48
N PHE A 301 -8.55 -5.39 17.39
CA PHE A 301 -7.16 -5.13 17.03
C PHE A 301 -6.73 -6.17 15.98
N HIS A 302 -6.23 -5.74 14.83
CA HIS A 302 -5.78 -6.63 13.77
C HIS A 302 -4.27 -6.84 13.86
N ILE A 303 -3.82 -8.09 14.00
CA ILE A 303 -2.40 -8.43 14.18
C ILE A 303 -1.68 -8.82 12.88
N GLY A 304 -2.33 -8.71 11.72
CA GLY A 304 -1.78 -9.08 10.41
C GLY A 304 -1.49 -10.56 10.29
N ALA A 305 -0.20 -10.91 10.20
CA ALA A 305 0.37 -12.26 10.19
C ALA A 305 0.01 -13.09 8.94
N ASP A 306 -0.13 -12.43 7.78
CA ASP A 306 -0.31 -13.00 6.47
C ASP A 306 1.01 -13.23 5.74
N GLU A 307 0.95 -14.07 4.69
CA GLU A 307 2.00 -14.32 3.69
C GLU A 307 3.39 -14.62 4.27
N VAL A 308 3.44 -15.45 5.31
CA VAL A 308 4.70 -15.86 5.96
C VAL A 308 5.35 -16.98 5.17
N PHE A 309 6.22 -16.62 4.22
CA PHE A 309 6.86 -17.60 3.32
C PHE A 309 8.10 -18.26 3.89
N GLN A 310 8.65 -17.76 5.01
CA GLN A 310 9.90 -18.23 5.58
C GLN A 310 9.76 -18.40 7.09
N MET A 311 9.91 -19.64 7.58
CA MET A 311 9.78 -19.99 8.98
C MET A 311 10.74 -21.13 9.33
N GLY A 312 11.29 -21.15 10.55
CA GLY A 312 12.15 -22.20 11.05
C GLY A 312 13.59 -22.14 10.48
N ILE A 313 14.06 -20.97 10.04
CA ILE A 313 15.36 -20.77 9.41
C ILE A 313 16.39 -20.17 10.37
N CYS A 314 16.02 -19.15 11.15
CA CYS A 314 16.96 -18.55 12.09
C CYS A 314 17.27 -19.54 13.23
N PRO A 315 18.52 -19.53 13.78
CA PRO A 315 18.93 -20.46 14.81
C PRO A 315 18.03 -20.47 16.03
N GLU A 316 17.52 -19.31 16.44
CA GLU A 316 16.69 -19.16 17.62
C GLU A 316 15.29 -19.75 17.41
N THR A 317 14.66 -19.53 16.24
CA THR A 317 13.38 -20.18 15.90
C THR A 317 13.57 -21.70 15.81
N THR A 318 14.64 -22.18 15.16
CA THR A 318 14.98 -23.60 15.10
C THR A 318 15.20 -24.21 16.49
N LYS A 319 15.82 -23.45 17.40
CA LYS A 319 16.00 -23.87 18.79
C LYS A 319 14.64 -24.08 19.49
N VAL A 320 13.73 -23.11 19.38
CA VAL A 320 12.37 -23.23 19.95
C VAL A 320 11.64 -24.44 19.38
N MET A 321 11.77 -24.71 18.07
CA MET A 321 11.17 -25.87 17.42
C MET A 321 11.71 -27.17 18.03
N ASN A 322 13.02 -27.33 18.18
CA ASN A 322 13.65 -28.52 18.70
C ASN A 322 13.33 -28.77 20.18
N GLU A 323 13.35 -27.70 21.01
CA GLU A 323 13.08 -27.82 22.45
C GLU A 323 11.62 -28.21 22.76
N ASN A 324 10.68 -27.87 21.88
CA ASN A 324 9.25 -28.08 22.06
C ASN A 324 8.67 -29.15 21.13
N ASN A 325 9.50 -29.78 20.30
CA ASN A 325 9.06 -30.71 19.26
C ASN A 325 7.98 -30.11 18.35
N TYR A 326 8.23 -28.87 17.90
CA TYR A 326 7.37 -28.14 16.95
C TYR A 326 7.86 -28.30 15.51
N ASP A 327 6.92 -28.47 14.59
CA ASP A 327 7.13 -28.20 13.17
C ASP A 327 6.97 -26.70 12.89
N THR A 328 7.06 -26.29 11.62
CA THR A 328 6.92 -24.89 11.19
C THR A 328 5.56 -24.31 11.51
N ASP A 329 4.49 -25.11 11.39
CA ASP A 329 3.14 -24.67 11.70
C ASP A 329 2.98 -24.40 13.18
N LYS A 330 3.45 -25.32 14.04
CA LYS A 330 3.36 -25.16 15.50
C LYS A 330 4.16 -23.98 16.02
N VAL A 331 5.37 -23.73 15.51
CA VAL A 331 6.17 -22.58 15.96
C VAL A 331 5.55 -21.27 15.53
N MET A 332 4.94 -21.22 14.35
CA MET A 332 4.16 -20.07 13.88
C MET A 332 2.93 -19.83 14.78
N LEU A 333 2.13 -20.87 15.04
CA LEU A 333 0.97 -20.79 15.93
C LEU A 333 1.35 -20.41 17.37
N TRP A 334 2.50 -20.86 17.85
CA TRP A 334 3.05 -20.46 19.15
C TRP A 334 3.28 -18.95 19.21
N HIS A 335 3.86 -18.35 18.17
CA HIS A 335 4.05 -16.91 18.11
C HIS A 335 2.72 -16.16 18.01
N ILE A 336 1.83 -16.56 17.09
CA ILE A 336 0.50 -15.95 16.92
C ILE A 336 -0.28 -15.98 18.25
N LYS A 337 -0.22 -17.10 18.96
CA LYS A 337 -0.84 -17.23 20.29
C LYS A 337 -0.29 -16.19 21.27
N ARG A 338 1.05 -16.08 21.39
CA ARG A 338 1.70 -15.11 22.30
C ARG A 338 1.25 -13.68 22.00
N VAL A 339 1.21 -13.32 20.71
CA VAL A 339 0.75 -11.98 20.26
C VAL A 339 -0.72 -11.77 20.59
N ALA A 340 -1.59 -12.72 20.26
CA ALA A 340 -3.03 -12.60 20.49
C ALA A 340 -3.36 -12.53 22.00
N GLU A 341 -2.71 -13.36 22.83
CA GLU A 341 -2.86 -13.32 24.29
C GLU A 341 -2.37 -11.97 24.87
N TYR A 342 -1.26 -11.44 24.33
CA TYR A 342 -0.75 -10.14 24.75
C TYR A 342 -1.74 -9.01 24.44
N VAL A 343 -2.22 -8.92 23.20
CA VAL A 343 -3.21 -7.89 22.80
C VAL A 343 -4.48 -7.99 23.64
N LYS A 344 -5.02 -9.21 23.79
CA LYS A 344 -6.26 -9.46 24.54
C LYS A 344 -6.12 -9.11 26.00
N SER A 345 -5.01 -9.51 26.64
CA SER A 345 -4.76 -9.21 28.05
C SER A 345 -4.57 -7.72 28.33
N LYS A 346 -3.97 -6.99 27.38
CA LYS A 346 -3.67 -5.57 27.57
C LYS A 346 -4.86 -4.66 27.27
N PHE A 347 -5.67 -4.97 26.26
CA PHE A 347 -6.72 -4.06 25.79
C PHE A 347 -8.15 -4.60 25.94
N ASP A 348 -8.33 -5.86 26.28
CA ASP A 348 -9.64 -6.54 26.38
C ASP A 348 -10.48 -6.39 25.10
N VAL A 349 -9.88 -6.73 23.96
CA VAL A 349 -10.49 -6.59 22.63
C VAL A 349 -10.52 -7.92 21.88
N SER A 350 -11.34 -8.03 20.84
CA SER A 350 -11.26 -9.11 19.85
C SER A 350 -10.03 -8.94 18.96
N VAL A 351 -9.32 -10.02 18.71
CA VAL A 351 -8.10 -10.02 17.88
C VAL A 351 -8.42 -10.53 16.49
N LEU A 352 -8.18 -9.74 15.47
CA LEU A 352 -8.32 -10.12 14.08
C LEU A 352 -6.98 -10.58 13.51
N ILE A 353 -7.03 -11.54 12.57
CA ILE A 353 -5.84 -12.08 11.88
C ILE A 353 -6.20 -12.42 10.43
N TRP A 354 -5.29 -12.23 9.48
CA TRP A 354 -5.47 -12.73 8.12
C TRP A 354 -5.50 -14.27 8.10
N HIS A 355 -6.31 -14.84 7.23
CA HIS A 355 -6.67 -16.27 7.29
C HIS A 355 -5.66 -17.22 6.66
N ASP A 356 -4.89 -16.74 5.68
CA ASP A 356 -4.11 -17.58 4.76
C ASP A 356 -3.12 -18.51 5.44
N MET A 357 -2.50 -18.06 6.53
CA MET A 357 -1.60 -18.91 7.32
C MET A 357 -2.32 -19.93 8.22
N LEU A 358 -3.65 -19.88 8.32
CA LEU A 358 -4.42 -20.78 9.19
C LEU A 358 -5.14 -21.91 8.44
N ILE A 359 -5.41 -21.75 7.15
CA ILE A 359 -6.26 -22.65 6.37
C ILE A 359 -5.62 -24.00 6.04
N GLN A 360 -4.30 -24.10 6.05
CA GLN A 360 -3.57 -25.34 5.79
C GLN A 360 -3.11 -26.05 7.07
N VAL A 361 -3.31 -25.41 8.21
CA VAL A 361 -2.91 -25.95 9.52
C VAL A 361 -3.93 -27.00 9.98
N PRO A 362 -3.51 -28.16 10.50
CA PRO A 362 -4.40 -29.15 11.09
C PRO A 362 -5.26 -28.55 12.20
N GLU A 363 -6.56 -28.84 12.21
CA GLU A 363 -7.51 -28.34 13.22
C GLU A 363 -7.07 -28.65 14.65
N GLU A 364 -6.42 -29.78 14.85
CA GLU A 364 -5.87 -30.20 16.17
C GLU A 364 -4.81 -29.20 16.67
N TYR A 365 -3.98 -28.63 15.79
CA TYR A 365 -2.99 -27.62 16.16
C TYR A 365 -3.67 -26.30 16.54
N LEU A 366 -4.68 -25.87 15.77
CA LEU A 366 -5.47 -24.67 16.10
C LEU A 366 -6.09 -24.78 17.50
N LYS A 367 -6.62 -25.97 17.85
CA LYS A 367 -7.17 -26.27 19.20
C LYS A 367 -6.09 -26.34 20.26
N GLN A 368 -4.95 -27.01 19.97
CA GLN A 368 -3.82 -27.11 20.90
C GLN A 368 -3.32 -25.73 21.33
N PHE A 369 -3.22 -24.79 20.40
CA PHE A 369 -2.82 -23.41 20.67
C PHE A 369 -3.96 -22.49 21.09
N LYS A 370 -5.20 -22.97 21.17
CA LYS A 370 -6.44 -22.24 21.53
C LYS A 370 -6.74 -21.06 20.60
N LEU A 371 -6.27 -21.09 19.34
CA LEU A 371 -6.47 -19.99 18.42
C LEU A 371 -7.94 -19.80 18.05
N THR A 372 -8.74 -20.87 18.04
CA THR A 372 -10.18 -20.81 17.79
C THR A 372 -10.97 -19.98 18.81
N GLU A 373 -10.37 -19.70 19.98
CA GLU A 373 -10.94 -18.87 21.05
C GLU A 373 -10.29 -17.49 21.15
N LEU A 374 -9.07 -17.36 20.59
CA LEU A 374 -8.24 -16.17 20.72
C LEU A 374 -8.41 -15.19 19.60
N VAL A 375 -8.65 -15.67 18.36
CA VAL A 375 -8.65 -14.80 17.17
C VAL A 375 -9.90 -14.98 16.31
N GLU A 376 -10.23 -13.97 15.53
CA GLU A 376 -11.25 -13.98 14.50
C GLU A 376 -10.55 -13.88 13.12
N PRO A 377 -10.60 -14.94 12.27
CA PRO A 377 -9.97 -14.91 10.95
C PRO A 377 -10.68 -13.95 9.99
N VAL A 378 -9.86 -13.23 9.20
CA VAL A 378 -10.29 -12.36 8.12
C VAL A 378 -9.89 -13.02 6.80
N LEU A 379 -10.86 -13.56 6.07
CA LEU A 379 -10.63 -14.19 4.77
C LEU A 379 -10.52 -13.11 3.70
N TRP A 380 -9.42 -13.10 2.96
CA TRP A 380 -9.20 -12.16 1.89
C TRP A 380 -9.07 -12.85 0.54
N SER A 381 -9.65 -12.24 -0.49
CA SER A 381 -9.36 -12.52 -1.89
C SER A 381 -9.86 -11.38 -2.77
N TYR A 382 -9.03 -10.99 -3.71
CA TYR A 382 -9.27 -9.85 -4.59
C TYR A 382 -9.59 -10.28 -6.03
N ALA A 383 -9.71 -11.57 -6.27
CA ALA A 383 -10.04 -12.15 -7.57
C ALA A 383 -11.49 -11.88 -8.00
N GLU A 384 -11.76 -11.85 -9.30
CA GLU A 384 -13.11 -11.71 -9.85
C GLU A 384 -13.95 -12.97 -9.61
N ASN A 385 -13.35 -14.15 -9.59
CA ASN A 385 -14.00 -15.43 -9.36
C ASN A 385 -13.56 -16.06 -8.04
N LEU A 386 -14.30 -15.79 -6.98
CA LEU A 386 -14.03 -16.33 -5.64
C LEU A 386 -14.38 -17.82 -5.52
N ASP A 387 -15.22 -18.39 -6.34
CA ASP A 387 -15.50 -19.84 -6.29
C ASP A 387 -14.24 -20.65 -6.60
N TYR A 388 -13.30 -20.08 -7.37
CA TYR A 388 -12.02 -20.69 -7.66
C TYR A 388 -10.96 -20.39 -6.59
N TYR A 389 -10.86 -19.14 -6.14
CA TYR A 389 -9.79 -18.69 -5.23
C TYR A 389 -10.11 -18.86 -3.74
N LEU A 390 -11.42 -18.88 -3.38
CA LEU A 390 -11.92 -19.22 -2.06
C LEU A 390 -12.95 -20.36 -2.16
N PRO A 391 -12.54 -21.56 -2.59
CA PRO A 391 -13.46 -22.69 -2.68
C PRO A 391 -14.06 -22.97 -1.31
N PHE A 392 -15.23 -23.60 -1.28
CA PHE A 392 -15.97 -23.86 -0.03
C PHE A 392 -15.13 -24.59 1.03
N GLN A 393 -14.15 -25.40 0.64
CA GLN A 393 -13.21 -26.08 1.53
C GLN A 393 -12.39 -25.10 2.38
N THR A 394 -12.02 -23.94 1.83
CA THR A 394 -11.32 -22.88 2.59
C THR A 394 -12.16 -22.40 3.76
N TRP A 395 -13.46 -22.21 3.54
CA TRP A 395 -14.40 -21.84 4.60
C TRP A 395 -14.57 -22.95 5.62
N LEU A 396 -14.63 -24.23 5.19
CA LEU A 396 -14.72 -25.37 6.08
C LEU A 396 -13.49 -25.52 6.99
N ALA A 397 -12.29 -25.18 6.50
CA ALA A 397 -11.08 -25.18 7.30
C ALA A 397 -11.15 -24.19 8.49
N LEU A 398 -11.92 -23.12 8.33
CA LEU A 398 -12.13 -22.12 9.39
C LEU A 398 -13.40 -22.34 10.23
N LYS A 399 -14.15 -23.42 9.98
CA LYS A 399 -15.35 -23.74 10.77
C LYS A 399 -15.12 -23.85 12.30
N PRO A 400 -13.93 -24.26 12.80
CA PRO A 400 -13.67 -24.24 14.24
C PRO A 400 -13.71 -22.84 14.87
N PHE A 401 -13.55 -21.77 14.08
CA PHE A 401 -13.70 -20.40 14.54
C PHE A 401 -15.18 -20.02 14.54
N LYS A 402 -15.64 -19.40 15.62
CA LYS A 402 -17.05 -19.03 15.76
C LYS A 402 -17.42 -17.81 14.93
N LYS A 403 -16.47 -16.88 14.76
CA LYS A 403 -16.62 -15.58 14.12
C LYS A 403 -15.59 -15.42 13.00
N VAL A 404 -16.04 -14.97 11.86
CA VAL A 404 -15.18 -14.75 10.69
C VAL A 404 -15.53 -13.42 10.02
N TRP A 405 -14.57 -12.89 9.27
CA TRP A 405 -14.70 -11.69 8.45
C TRP A 405 -14.37 -12.01 7.00
N GLY A 406 -14.86 -11.19 6.08
CA GLY A 406 -14.39 -11.17 4.69
C GLY A 406 -13.57 -9.92 4.41
N ALA A 407 -12.69 -9.99 3.40
CA ALA A 407 -11.95 -8.85 2.91
C ALA A 407 -11.85 -8.85 1.38
N SER A 408 -12.46 -7.84 0.77
CA SER A 408 -12.38 -7.49 -0.65
C SER A 408 -11.34 -6.39 -0.88
N ALA A 409 -11.14 -5.94 -2.11
CA ALA A 409 -10.32 -4.77 -2.38
C ALA A 409 -11.01 -3.76 -3.29
N TYR A 410 -10.65 -2.47 -3.18
CA TYR A 410 -11.10 -1.40 -4.07
C TYR A 410 -9.94 -0.69 -4.78
N LYS A 411 -8.70 -0.95 -4.37
CA LYS A 411 -7.46 -0.47 -5.00
C LYS A 411 -6.26 -1.30 -4.55
N GLY A 412 -5.16 -1.21 -5.31
CA GLY A 412 -3.86 -1.80 -4.95
C GLY A 412 -3.79 -3.32 -5.01
N ALA A 413 -4.70 -3.98 -5.75
CA ALA A 413 -4.78 -5.43 -5.85
C ALA A 413 -4.92 -5.95 -7.31
N ASP A 414 -4.67 -5.11 -8.31
CA ASP A 414 -4.74 -5.44 -9.75
C ASP A 414 -3.41 -5.17 -10.46
N GLY A 415 -2.31 -5.46 -9.79
CA GLY A 415 -0.94 -5.33 -10.29
C GLY A 415 -0.11 -4.26 -9.59
N PRO A 416 1.17 -4.56 -9.26
CA PRO A 416 2.02 -3.69 -8.43
C PRO A 416 2.42 -2.37 -9.11
N GLN A 417 2.29 -2.26 -10.44
CA GLN A 417 2.64 -1.06 -11.19
C GLN A 417 1.42 -0.23 -11.60
N ARG A 418 0.23 -0.68 -11.25
CA ARG A 418 -1.00 -0.02 -11.65
C ARG A 418 -1.22 1.26 -10.84
N TYR A 419 -1.39 2.38 -11.54
CA TYR A 419 -1.69 3.68 -10.95
C TYR A 419 -3.02 4.27 -11.41
N THR A 420 -3.67 3.64 -12.42
CA THR A 420 -5.05 3.89 -12.84
C THR A 420 -5.93 2.76 -12.34
N THR A 421 -7.18 3.05 -11.96
CA THR A 421 -8.05 2.01 -11.43
C THR A 421 -8.68 1.14 -12.53
N ASN A 422 -8.91 -0.13 -12.21
CA ASN A 422 -9.72 -1.07 -12.98
C ASN A 422 -11.02 -1.32 -12.21
N ALA A 423 -11.98 -0.43 -12.37
CA ALA A 423 -13.23 -0.48 -11.63
C ALA A 423 -14.02 -1.76 -11.89
N GLU A 424 -13.98 -2.29 -13.12
CA GLU A 424 -14.68 -3.53 -13.50
C GLU A 424 -14.17 -4.74 -12.69
N HIS A 425 -12.85 -4.87 -12.55
CA HIS A 425 -12.23 -5.92 -11.75
C HIS A 425 -12.72 -5.91 -10.31
N TYR A 426 -12.65 -4.77 -9.65
CA TYR A 426 -13.05 -4.65 -8.24
C TYR A 426 -14.56 -4.84 -8.04
N ILE A 427 -15.39 -4.40 -8.98
CA ILE A 427 -16.85 -4.62 -8.88
C ILE A 427 -17.18 -6.09 -9.04
N LYS A 428 -16.60 -6.80 -10.00
CA LYS A 428 -16.74 -8.26 -10.12
C LYS A 428 -16.28 -9.00 -8.88
N ASN A 429 -15.20 -8.55 -8.25
CA ASN A 429 -14.78 -9.09 -6.96
C ASN A 429 -15.89 -8.93 -5.91
N HIS A 430 -16.52 -7.76 -5.79
CA HIS A 430 -17.59 -7.53 -4.83
C HIS A 430 -18.88 -8.29 -5.16
N GLU A 431 -19.23 -8.45 -6.43
CA GLU A 431 -20.36 -9.31 -6.85
C GLU A 431 -20.11 -10.77 -6.45
N SER A 432 -18.87 -11.24 -6.61
CA SER A 432 -18.48 -12.58 -6.17
C SER A 432 -18.49 -12.71 -4.63
N TRP A 433 -18.13 -11.65 -3.89
CA TRP A 433 -18.23 -11.62 -2.43
C TRP A 433 -19.68 -11.72 -1.94
N ILE A 434 -20.65 -11.08 -2.60
CA ILE A 434 -22.08 -11.23 -2.25
C ILE A 434 -22.48 -12.71 -2.30
N LYS A 435 -22.12 -13.42 -3.36
CA LYS A 435 -22.39 -14.85 -3.54
C LYS A 435 -21.72 -15.67 -2.45
N GLN A 436 -20.42 -15.46 -2.20
CA GLN A 436 -19.68 -16.19 -1.18
C GLN A 436 -20.28 -15.99 0.21
N MET A 437 -20.47 -14.76 0.65
CA MET A 437 -21.04 -14.45 1.96
C MET A 437 -22.42 -15.09 2.14
N THR A 438 -23.27 -15.02 1.13
CA THR A 438 -24.61 -15.62 1.14
C THR A 438 -24.58 -17.13 1.32
N ASN A 439 -23.59 -17.80 0.72
CA ASN A 439 -23.44 -19.25 0.82
C ASN A 439 -22.86 -19.71 2.16
N VAL A 440 -22.05 -18.87 2.81
CA VAL A 440 -21.23 -19.35 3.94
C VAL A 440 -21.65 -18.80 5.32
N TYR A 441 -22.38 -17.67 5.40
CA TYR A 441 -22.66 -17.02 6.69
C TYR A 441 -23.34 -17.93 7.73
N LYS A 442 -24.13 -18.91 7.29
CA LYS A 442 -24.84 -19.86 8.17
C LYS A 442 -23.95 -20.94 8.80
N HIS A 443 -22.70 -21.05 8.33
CA HIS A 443 -21.74 -22.05 8.85
C HIS A 443 -20.97 -21.56 10.05
N PHE A 444 -21.11 -20.30 10.43
CA PHE A 444 -20.45 -19.64 11.56
C PHE A 444 -21.51 -19.07 12.52
N ASP A 445 -21.13 -18.89 13.79
CA ASP A 445 -21.99 -18.19 14.75
C ASP A 445 -22.28 -16.77 14.26
N THR A 446 -21.25 -16.10 13.71
CA THR A 446 -21.41 -14.77 13.11
C THR A 446 -20.41 -14.56 11.96
N PHE A 447 -20.91 -14.17 10.81
CA PHE A 447 -20.12 -13.50 9.77
C PHE A 447 -20.11 -11.99 10.10
N GLN A 448 -19.02 -11.49 10.64
CA GLN A 448 -18.94 -10.19 11.31
C GLN A 448 -19.11 -9.01 10.36
N GLY A 449 -18.47 -9.06 9.18
CA GLY A 449 -18.49 -7.96 8.24
C GLY A 449 -17.57 -8.14 7.05
N LEU A 450 -17.55 -7.13 6.17
CA LEU A 450 -16.66 -7.06 5.01
C LEU A 450 -15.73 -5.86 5.15
N ILE A 451 -14.43 -6.11 4.99
CA ILE A 451 -13.38 -5.11 4.92
C ILE A 451 -13.09 -4.82 3.45
N PHE A 452 -13.10 -3.55 3.08
CA PHE A 452 -12.76 -3.07 1.75
C PHE A 452 -11.28 -2.65 1.78
N CYS A 453 -10.37 -3.52 1.35
CA CYS A 453 -8.94 -3.26 1.38
C CYS A 453 -8.52 -2.24 0.31
N GLY A 454 -7.68 -1.30 0.71
CA GLY A 454 -7.11 -0.28 -0.16
C GLY A 454 -5.61 -0.22 0.00
N TRP A 455 -4.90 -1.17 -0.63
CA TRP A 455 -3.45 -1.26 -0.54
C TRP A 455 -2.76 -0.10 -1.24
N SER A 456 -1.80 0.52 -0.58
CA SER A 456 -0.99 1.58 -1.17
C SER A 456 0.25 1.03 -1.87
N ARG A 457 0.73 -0.14 -1.43
CA ARG A 457 1.84 -0.90 -2.01
C ARG A 457 1.55 -2.39 -1.84
N TYR A 458 2.11 -3.24 -2.69
CA TYR A 458 2.04 -4.70 -2.51
C TYR A 458 2.83 -5.16 -1.28
N ASP A 459 4.00 -4.60 -1.09
CA ASP A 459 4.80 -4.65 0.13
C ASP A 459 5.51 -3.32 0.34
N HIS A 460 6.20 -3.14 1.45
CA HIS A 460 6.87 -1.88 1.79
C HIS A 460 7.95 -1.44 0.78
N MET A 461 8.48 -2.36 -0.03
CA MET A 461 9.53 -2.09 -1.03
C MET A 461 8.98 -1.89 -2.44
N ALA A 462 7.70 -2.14 -2.65
CA ALA A 462 7.03 -1.95 -3.93
C ALA A 462 6.71 -0.47 -4.21
N LEU A 463 6.36 -0.18 -5.46
CA LEU A 463 5.90 1.14 -5.89
C LEU A 463 4.55 1.49 -5.28
N LEU A 464 4.25 2.79 -5.17
CA LEU A 464 2.90 3.27 -4.89
C LEU A 464 1.95 2.82 -6.02
N SER A 465 0.87 2.15 -5.63
CA SER A 465 -0.22 1.75 -6.52
C SER A 465 -1.23 2.90 -6.71
N GLU A 466 -2.49 2.59 -7.04
CA GLU A 466 -3.54 3.60 -7.21
C GLU A 466 -3.64 4.53 -6.00
N LEU A 467 -3.50 5.82 -6.22
CA LEU A 467 -3.70 6.81 -5.18
C LEU A 467 -5.18 6.89 -4.76
N MET A 468 -5.46 7.33 -3.53
CA MET A 468 -6.83 7.39 -3.00
C MET A 468 -7.84 8.11 -3.93
N PRO A 469 -7.55 9.29 -4.50
CA PRO A 469 -8.52 9.97 -5.37
C PRO A 469 -8.91 9.16 -6.60
N ILE A 470 -7.97 8.37 -7.20
CA ILE A 470 -8.27 7.55 -8.37
C ILE A 470 -9.18 6.37 -8.04
N ALA A 471 -9.18 5.93 -6.79
CA ALA A 471 -9.93 4.77 -6.31
C ALA A 471 -11.32 5.10 -5.71
N LEU A 472 -11.60 6.36 -5.37
CA LEU A 472 -12.86 6.73 -4.71
C LEU A 472 -14.13 6.41 -5.53
N PRO A 473 -14.15 6.57 -6.87
CA PRO A 473 -15.30 6.12 -7.66
C PRO A 473 -15.52 4.60 -7.55
N THR A 474 -14.44 3.81 -7.67
CA THR A 474 -14.49 2.35 -7.54
C THR A 474 -15.00 1.93 -6.17
N LEU A 475 -14.52 2.57 -5.10
CA LEU A 475 -14.97 2.32 -3.73
C LEU A 475 -16.49 2.61 -3.57
N ALA A 476 -16.97 3.71 -4.16
CA ALA A 476 -18.39 4.05 -4.10
C ALA A 476 -19.25 2.99 -4.80
N TYR A 477 -18.87 2.56 -6.00
CA TYR A 477 -19.56 1.51 -6.75
C TYR A 477 -19.56 0.17 -6.01
N SER A 478 -18.41 -0.22 -5.48
CA SER A 478 -18.22 -1.43 -4.67
C SER A 478 -19.11 -1.43 -3.43
N MET A 479 -19.18 -0.30 -2.72
CA MET A 479 -20.01 -0.15 -1.53
C MET A 479 -21.50 -0.19 -1.89
N GLU A 480 -21.92 0.42 -3.00
CA GLU A 480 -23.29 0.37 -3.47
C GLU A 480 -23.69 -1.06 -3.84
N THR A 481 -22.84 -1.81 -4.55
CA THR A 481 -23.01 -3.22 -4.90
C THR A 481 -23.24 -4.06 -3.64
N ILE A 482 -22.36 -3.96 -2.64
CA ILE A 482 -22.48 -4.73 -1.39
C ILE A 482 -23.74 -4.34 -0.60
N THR A 483 -24.07 -3.06 -0.51
CA THR A 483 -25.25 -2.61 0.26
C THR A 483 -26.57 -2.97 -0.40
N LYS A 484 -26.60 -3.14 -1.71
CA LYS A 484 -27.76 -3.65 -2.45
C LYS A 484 -27.88 -5.17 -2.37
N GLY A 485 -26.75 -5.88 -2.22
CA GLY A 485 -26.70 -7.33 -2.17
C GLY A 485 -26.98 -8.00 -3.53
N GLU A 486 -26.77 -7.29 -4.64
CA GLU A 486 -27.00 -7.80 -5.99
C GLU A 486 -26.13 -7.09 -7.03
N PRO A 487 -25.81 -7.72 -8.17
CA PRO A 487 -25.12 -7.08 -9.28
C PRO A 487 -25.95 -5.91 -9.84
N LEU A 488 -25.31 -4.78 -10.08
CA LEU A 488 -25.97 -3.53 -10.48
C LEU A 488 -25.93 -3.28 -12.00
N ASN A 489 -25.38 -4.22 -12.79
CA ASN A 489 -25.33 -4.13 -14.26
C ASN A 489 -24.82 -2.76 -14.76
N ASN A 490 -23.74 -2.27 -14.16
CA ASN A 490 -23.11 -0.98 -14.46
C ASN A 490 -24.01 0.25 -14.22
N LYS A 491 -25.02 0.14 -13.34
CA LYS A 491 -25.91 1.24 -12.97
C LYS A 491 -25.77 1.55 -11.48
N PHE A 492 -25.10 2.64 -11.14
CA PHE A 492 -24.76 3.05 -9.77
C PHE A 492 -25.37 4.41 -9.42
N PRO A 493 -26.72 4.55 -9.36
CA PRO A 493 -27.36 5.86 -9.21
C PRO A 493 -27.00 6.57 -7.91
N LYS A 494 -26.83 5.84 -6.81
CA LYS A 494 -26.45 6.40 -5.52
C LYS A 494 -25.00 6.90 -5.56
N SER A 495 -24.08 6.11 -6.11
CA SER A 495 -22.68 6.46 -6.22
C SER A 495 -22.47 7.66 -7.14
N VAL A 496 -23.12 7.70 -8.31
CA VAL A 496 -23.06 8.85 -9.24
C VAL A 496 -23.49 10.14 -8.55
N ASN A 497 -24.58 10.10 -7.79
CA ASN A 497 -25.04 11.26 -7.02
C ASN A 497 -24.06 11.68 -5.93
N ILE A 498 -23.45 10.73 -5.20
CA ILE A 498 -22.45 11.03 -4.16
C ILE A 498 -21.15 11.58 -4.76
N LEU A 499 -20.72 11.03 -5.91
CA LEU A 499 -19.55 11.50 -6.64
C LEU A 499 -19.76 12.89 -7.26
N GLY A 500 -21.02 13.32 -7.42
CA GLY A 500 -21.38 14.61 -7.99
C GLY A 500 -20.97 14.75 -9.46
N CYS A 501 -21.09 13.68 -10.24
CA CYS A 501 -20.68 13.63 -11.64
C CYS A 501 -21.83 14.05 -12.57
N ASN A 502 -21.49 14.78 -13.66
CA ASN A 502 -22.47 15.34 -14.60
C ASN A 502 -23.05 14.30 -15.58
N ALA A 503 -22.41 13.15 -15.73
CA ALA A 503 -22.83 12.09 -16.64
C ALA A 503 -22.89 10.74 -15.94
N PRO A 504 -23.74 9.80 -16.38
CA PRO A 504 -23.71 8.44 -15.88
C PRO A 504 -22.33 7.84 -16.16
N THR A 505 -21.72 7.28 -15.12
CA THR A 505 -20.43 6.62 -15.21
C THR A 505 -20.63 5.22 -15.77
N THR A 506 -19.87 4.87 -16.79
CA THR A 506 -19.63 3.47 -17.14
C THR A 506 -18.36 2.98 -16.43
N LEU A 507 -18.23 1.68 -16.21
CA LEU A 507 -17.04 1.11 -15.54
C LEU A 507 -15.77 1.25 -16.38
N THR A 508 -15.92 1.45 -17.68
CA THR A 508 -14.84 1.52 -18.66
C THR A 508 -14.45 2.95 -19.02
N ASP A 509 -15.32 3.93 -18.76
CA ASP A 509 -15.08 5.32 -19.10
C ASP A 509 -14.80 6.15 -17.85
N PHE A 510 -13.78 7.00 -17.95
CA PHE A 510 -13.47 7.96 -16.92
C PHE A 510 -14.56 9.04 -16.86
N THR A 511 -15.03 9.30 -15.67
CA THR A 511 -16.05 10.30 -15.42
C THR A 511 -15.40 11.66 -15.20
N TYR A 512 -15.84 12.68 -15.92
CA TYR A 512 -15.40 14.05 -15.75
C TYR A 512 -16.48 14.92 -15.09
N GLY A 513 -16.07 16.06 -14.56
CA GLY A 513 -16.97 17.02 -13.95
C GLY A 513 -17.59 16.54 -12.65
N CYS A 514 -16.89 15.69 -11.91
CA CYS A 514 -17.27 15.24 -10.59
C CYS A 514 -16.82 16.22 -9.49
N THR A 515 -17.37 16.06 -8.26
CA THR A 515 -17.06 16.93 -7.11
C THR A 515 -16.59 16.18 -5.87
N PHE A 516 -16.29 14.89 -5.97
CA PHE A 516 -15.76 14.11 -4.86
C PHE A 516 -14.36 14.56 -4.43
N PRO A 517 -13.89 14.24 -3.21
CA PRO A 517 -12.58 14.67 -2.71
C PRO A 517 -11.42 14.23 -3.62
N GLY A 518 -10.66 15.18 -4.16
CA GLY A 518 -9.53 14.90 -5.05
C GLY A 518 -9.88 14.58 -6.50
N HIS A 519 -11.11 14.89 -6.96
CA HIS A 519 -11.52 14.68 -8.35
C HIS A 519 -10.56 15.32 -9.39
N THR A 520 -9.92 16.42 -9.08
CA THR A 520 -8.93 17.06 -9.97
C THR A 520 -7.67 16.22 -10.16
N ILE A 521 -7.25 15.48 -9.10
CA ILE A 521 -6.16 14.51 -9.19
C ILE A 521 -6.61 13.29 -10.00
N TYR A 522 -7.84 12.81 -9.77
CA TYR A 522 -8.44 11.73 -10.53
C TYR A 522 -8.43 12.03 -12.04
N GLU A 523 -8.90 13.20 -12.45
CA GLU A 523 -8.90 13.61 -13.85
C GLU A 523 -7.47 13.70 -14.43
N ALA A 524 -6.54 14.28 -13.68
CA ALA A 524 -5.16 14.43 -14.13
C ALA A 524 -4.41 13.08 -14.23
N ILE A 525 -4.67 12.11 -13.34
CA ILE A 525 -4.11 10.75 -13.43
C ILE A 525 -4.70 10.00 -14.64
N ASN A 526 -5.99 10.17 -14.91
CA ASN A 526 -6.62 9.60 -16.10
C ASN A 526 -6.04 10.18 -17.38
N ASP A 527 -5.77 11.49 -17.41
CA ASP A 527 -5.09 12.14 -18.53
C ASP A 527 -3.67 11.60 -18.73
N LEU A 528 -2.95 11.31 -17.64
CA LEU A 528 -1.62 10.66 -17.69
C LEU A 528 -1.70 9.25 -18.27
N GLY A 529 -2.67 8.45 -17.86
CA GLY A 529 -2.91 7.11 -18.41
C GLY A 529 -3.27 7.13 -19.89
N LYS A 530 -4.07 8.11 -20.34
CA LYS A 530 -4.37 8.31 -21.76
C LYS A 530 -3.14 8.72 -22.56
N LEU A 531 -2.30 9.59 -21.98
CA LEU A 531 -1.03 9.99 -22.60
C LEU A 531 -0.10 8.78 -22.72
N GLU A 532 0.06 8.01 -21.66
CA GLU A 532 0.91 6.81 -21.69
C GLU A 532 0.46 5.81 -22.75
N LYS A 533 -0.83 5.55 -22.86
CA LYS A 533 -1.39 4.70 -23.91
C LYS A 533 -1.08 5.25 -25.29
N ARG A 534 -1.35 6.54 -25.54
CA ARG A 534 -1.09 7.21 -26.82
C ARG A 534 0.39 7.14 -27.22
N LEU A 535 1.30 7.34 -26.25
CA LEU A 535 2.74 7.25 -26.48
C LEU A 535 3.18 5.79 -26.71
N THR A 536 2.62 4.84 -25.95
CA THR A 536 2.90 3.42 -26.16
C THR A 536 2.49 3.00 -27.56
N ASP A 537 1.29 3.36 -28.00
CA ASP A 537 0.80 3.07 -29.34
C ASP A 537 1.71 3.73 -30.42
N TYR A 538 2.11 4.98 -30.23
CA TYR A 538 3.02 5.68 -31.13
C TYR A 538 4.38 4.99 -31.22
N PHE A 539 5.00 4.66 -30.09
CA PHE A 539 6.33 4.05 -30.08
C PHE A 539 6.36 2.57 -30.49
N THR A 540 5.23 1.85 -30.48
CA THR A 540 5.18 0.41 -30.78
C THR A 540 4.43 0.07 -32.05
N LEU A 541 3.43 0.85 -32.43
CA LEU A 541 2.52 0.54 -33.52
C LEU A 541 2.65 1.50 -34.72
N ASP A 542 3.18 2.71 -34.50
CA ASP A 542 3.32 3.68 -35.56
C ASP A 542 4.41 3.24 -36.55
N HIS A 543 4.05 3.10 -37.82
CA HIS A 543 4.95 2.62 -38.86
C HIS A 543 6.07 3.60 -39.18
N GLU A 544 5.82 4.90 -39.06
CA GLU A 544 6.84 5.91 -39.33
C GLU A 544 7.87 5.90 -38.19
N TYR A 545 7.43 5.89 -36.94
CA TYR A 545 8.36 5.76 -35.82
C TYR A 545 9.15 4.46 -35.89
N GLY A 546 8.48 3.31 -36.00
CA GLY A 546 9.12 2.00 -36.05
C GLY A 546 10.06 1.82 -37.24
N GLY A 547 9.79 2.48 -38.37
CA GLY A 547 10.63 2.40 -39.57
C GLY A 547 11.88 3.27 -39.51
N TRP A 548 11.83 4.44 -38.91
CA TRP A 548 12.90 5.46 -38.99
C TRP A 548 13.50 5.86 -37.64
N MET A 549 12.79 5.72 -36.51
CA MET A 549 13.25 6.07 -35.16
C MET A 549 13.45 4.86 -34.26
N ASN A 550 13.64 3.67 -34.81
CA ASN A 550 13.94 2.47 -34.00
C ASN A 550 15.35 2.53 -33.39
N GLU A 551 15.64 1.64 -32.46
CA GLU A 551 16.92 1.62 -31.72
C GLU A 551 18.13 1.49 -32.63
N TYR A 552 18.04 0.68 -33.71
CA TYR A 552 19.13 0.54 -34.68
C TYR A 552 19.44 1.85 -35.39
N ASN A 553 18.40 2.55 -35.86
CA ASN A 553 18.57 3.84 -36.53
C ASN A 553 19.12 4.91 -35.60
N MET A 554 18.69 4.89 -34.33
CA MET A 554 19.19 5.80 -33.28
C MET A 554 20.68 5.54 -32.99
N GLU A 555 21.08 4.28 -32.87
CA GLU A 555 22.47 3.89 -32.59
C GLU A 555 23.43 4.34 -33.71
N TYR A 556 23.05 4.08 -34.95
CA TYR A 556 23.91 4.39 -36.11
C TYR A 556 23.68 5.76 -36.73
N LYS A 557 22.85 6.59 -36.12
CA LYS A 557 22.50 7.96 -36.56
C LYS A 557 22.13 8.03 -38.03
N ILE A 558 21.21 7.16 -38.45
CA ILE A 558 20.73 7.08 -39.83
C ILE A 558 19.20 7.11 -39.85
N SER A 559 18.63 8.14 -40.47
CA SER A 559 17.19 8.25 -40.69
C SER A 559 16.89 9.18 -41.85
N GLN A 560 15.62 9.24 -42.28
CA GLN A 560 15.16 10.17 -43.32
C GLN A 560 14.74 11.50 -42.66
N PRO A 561 15.48 12.61 -42.92
CA PRO A 561 15.23 13.91 -42.27
C PRO A 561 13.77 14.36 -42.31
N MET A 562 13.09 14.21 -43.45
CA MET A 562 11.69 14.62 -43.59
C MET A 562 10.75 13.85 -42.61
N ARG A 563 11.08 12.61 -42.26
CA ARG A 563 10.32 11.82 -41.30
C ARG A 563 10.61 12.28 -39.87
N GLU A 564 11.85 12.67 -39.59
CA GLU A 564 12.27 13.18 -38.30
C GLU A 564 11.68 14.58 -38.02
N GLU A 565 11.52 15.45 -39.03
CA GLU A 565 10.83 16.72 -38.86
C GLU A 565 9.39 16.52 -38.37
N LYS A 566 8.65 15.60 -39.01
CA LYS A 566 7.27 15.28 -38.62
C LYS A 566 7.19 14.67 -37.23
N SER A 567 8.05 13.69 -36.95
CA SER A 567 8.08 13.04 -35.61
C SER A 567 8.46 14.04 -34.52
N ARG A 568 9.43 14.94 -34.79
CA ARG A 568 9.84 15.98 -33.85
C ARG A 568 8.70 16.95 -33.50
N GLU A 569 7.87 17.32 -34.49
CA GLU A 569 6.70 18.17 -34.25
C GLU A 569 5.68 17.47 -33.33
N ILE A 570 5.31 16.22 -33.63
CA ILE A 570 4.37 15.42 -32.82
C ILE A 570 4.89 15.24 -31.40
N LEU A 571 6.13 14.80 -31.26
CA LEU A 571 6.76 14.55 -29.95
C LEU A 571 6.96 15.85 -29.16
N GLY A 572 7.18 16.98 -29.84
CA GLY A 572 7.27 18.29 -29.21
C GLY A 572 5.97 18.75 -28.56
N GLN A 573 4.83 18.43 -29.15
CA GLN A 573 3.51 18.71 -28.57
C GLN A 573 3.30 17.82 -27.32
N GLU A 574 3.69 16.54 -27.37
CA GLU A 574 3.55 15.63 -26.24
C GLU A 574 4.49 15.96 -25.07
N ILE A 575 5.70 16.47 -25.31
CA ILE A 575 6.59 17.01 -24.24
C ILE A 575 5.95 18.20 -23.53
N TYR A 576 5.37 19.13 -24.28
CA TYR A 576 4.66 20.27 -23.70
C TYR A 576 3.50 19.77 -22.83
N TYR A 577 2.70 18.84 -23.36
CA TYR A 577 1.54 18.27 -22.65
C TYR A 577 1.93 17.56 -21.34
N ILE A 578 2.94 16.65 -21.37
CA ILE A 578 3.37 15.95 -20.13
C ILE A 578 3.99 16.92 -19.12
N THR A 579 4.66 17.96 -19.58
CA THR A 579 5.25 18.98 -18.70
C THR A 579 4.15 19.76 -17.96
N ASP A 580 3.13 20.20 -18.68
CA ASP A 580 1.97 20.90 -18.09
C ASP A 580 1.17 19.99 -17.17
N LEU A 581 0.89 18.77 -17.61
CA LEU A 581 0.19 17.75 -16.81
C LEU A 581 0.93 17.43 -15.52
N SER A 582 2.26 17.30 -15.56
CA SER A 582 3.08 17.04 -14.36
C SER A 582 3.04 18.22 -13.38
N LYS A 583 3.00 19.47 -13.87
CA LYS A 583 2.82 20.66 -13.02
C LYS A 583 1.42 20.68 -12.38
N ARG A 584 0.39 20.38 -13.16
CA ARG A 584 -1.00 20.30 -12.68
C ARG A 584 -1.14 19.21 -11.62
N LEU A 585 -0.59 18.00 -11.87
CA LEU A 585 -0.58 16.90 -10.90
C LEU A 585 0.11 17.32 -9.60
N ARG A 586 1.29 17.94 -9.66
CA ARG A 586 1.99 18.39 -8.46
C ARG A 586 1.15 19.38 -7.65
N LEU A 587 0.60 20.40 -8.27
CA LEU A 587 -0.21 21.43 -7.61
C LEU A 587 -1.47 20.84 -6.94
N GLU A 588 -2.14 19.91 -7.60
CA GLU A 588 -3.35 19.29 -7.06
C GLU A 588 -2.99 18.28 -5.95
N MET A 589 -1.94 17.49 -6.13
CA MET A 589 -1.47 16.52 -5.12
C MET A 589 -0.94 17.21 -3.85
N GLU A 590 -0.34 18.39 -3.96
CA GLU A 590 0.12 19.20 -2.80
C GLU A 590 -1.02 19.55 -1.85
N LYS A 591 -2.28 19.52 -2.27
CA LYS A 591 -3.43 19.74 -1.39
C LYS A 591 -3.72 18.56 -0.45
N ILE A 592 -3.28 17.34 -0.84
CA ILE A 592 -3.65 16.08 -0.18
C ILE A 592 -2.44 15.34 0.39
N TYR A 593 -1.33 15.28 -0.35
CA TYR A 593 -0.19 14.42 -0.05
C TYR A 593 1.03 15.18 0.47
N SER A 594 1.95 14.43 1.07
CA SER A 594 3.30 14.88 1.38
C SER A 594 4.14 15.05 0.11
N SER A 595 5.27 15.75 0.24
CA SER A 595 6.19 15.97 -0.88
C SER A 595 6.81 14.67 -1.39
N GLU A 596 7.14 13.74 -0.51
CA GLU A 596 7.76 12.45 -0.86
C GLU A 596 6.80 11.61 -1.71
N THR A 597 5.54 11.49 -1.31
CA THR A 597 4.49 10.80 -2.07
C THR A 597 4.35 11.38 -3.49
N ILE A 598 4.36 12.72 -3.60
CA ILE A 598 4.23 13.41 -4.89
C ILE A 598 5.45 13.14 -5.77
N ASP A 599 6.66 13.25 -5.21
CA ASP A 599 7.91 13.05 -5.94
C ASP A 599 8.06 11.59 -6.39
N GLU A 600 7.70 10.62 -5.56
CA GLU A 600 7.69 9.20 -5.95
C GLU A 600 6.72 8.98 -7.12
N PHE A 601 5.49 9.45 -7.02
CA PHE A 601 4.48 9.27 -8.07
C PHE A 601 4.93 9.86 -9.42
N LEU A 602 5.38 11.10 -9.43
CA LEU A 602 5.83 11.75 -10.66
C LEU A 602 7.12 11.13 -11.21
N TYR A 603 8.04 10.72 -10.33
CA TYR A 603 9.27 10.03 -10.72
C TYR A 603 9.00 8.68 -11.38
N THR A 604 8.02 7.95 -10.86
CA THR A 604 7.69 6.59 -11.29
C THR A 604 6.87 6.58 -12.58
N HIS A 605 5.88 7.48 -12.69
CA HIS A 605 4.88 7.39 -13.77
C HIS A 605 5.04 8.46 -14.85
N ALA A 606 5.35 9.71 -14.51
CA ALA A 606 5.49 10.77 -15.49
C ALA A 606 6.90 10.87 -16.10
N ARG A 607 7.94 10.75 -15.27
CA ARG A 607 9.33 10.91 -15.69
C ARG A 607 9.80 9.90 -16.76
N PRO A 608 9.44 8.60 -16.74
CA PRO A 608 9.84 7.67 -17.79
C PRO A 608 9.31 8.08 -19.16
N LEU A 609 8.07 8.53 -19.23
CA LEU A 609 7.47 9.04 -20.48
C LEU A 609 8.19 10.28 -20.98
N TYR A 610 8.47 11.24 -20.10
CA TYR A 610 9.23 12.43 -20.44
C TYR A 610 10.62 12.09 -20.95
N LYS A 611 11.35 11.16 -20.31
CA LYS A 611 12.68 10.73 -20.76
C LYS A 611 12.65 10.07 -22.14
N LYS A 612 11.64 9.21 -22.38
CA LYS A 612 11.49 8.55 -23.68
C LYS A 612 11.23 9.55 -24.80
N LEU A 613 10.35 10.53 -24.56
CA LEU A 613 10.07 11.62 -25.46
C LEU A 613 11.33 12.47 -25.73
N THR A 614 12.04 12.85 -24.68
CA THR A 614 13.28 13.66 -24.79
C THR A 614 14.34 12.94 -25.63
N LYS A 615 14.55 11.62 -25.40
CA LYS A 615 15.50 10.83 -26.16
C LYS A 615 15.14 10.79 -27.65
N ALA A 616 13.86 10.62 -27.96
CA ALA A 616 13.38 10.58 -29.35
C ALA A 616 13.54 11.94 -30.06
N ILE A 617 13.23 13.06 -29.37
CA ILE A 617 13.43 14.43 -29.92
C ILE A 617 14.91 14.73 -30.11
N GLN A 618 15.78 14.37 -29.15
CA GLN A 618 17.22 14.56 -29.30
C GLN A 618 17.77 13.83 -30.52
N PHE A 619 17.31 12.60 -30.76
CA PHE A 619 17.69 11.87 -31.97
C PHE A 619 17.24 12.58 -33.25
N ALA A 620 15.97 13.04 -33.31
CA ALA A 620 15.48 13.80 -34.45
C ALA A 620 16.30 15.08 -34.69
N ASP A 621 16.60 15.84 -33.60
CA ASP A 621 17.43 17.06 -33.68
C ASP A 621 18.88 16.75 -34.14
N GLU A 622 19.45 15.60 -33.79
CA GLU A 622 20.76 15.17 -34.26
C GLU A 622 20.73 14.83 -35.76
N ILE A 623 19.73 14.05 -36.20
CA ILE A 623 19.57 13.70 -37.62
C ILE A 623 19.39 14.96 -38.51
N LEU A 624 18.58 15.89 -38.05
CA LEU A 624 18.30 17.15 -38.82
C LEU A 624 19.52 18.07 -38.97
N LYS A 625 20.58 17.86 -38.20
CA LYS A 625 21.85 18.57 -38.30
C LYS A 625 22.83 17.93 -39.29
N LEU A 626 22.55 16.68 -39.74
CA LEU A 626 23.45 15.94 -40.60
C LEU A 626 23.17 16.25 -42.06
N GLU A 627 24.22 16.61 -42.81
CA GLU A 627 24.17 16.79 -44.27
C GLU A 627 24.39 15.47 -45.02
N THR A 628 25.04 14.46 -44.37
CA THR A 628 25.40 13.17 -44.96
C THR A 628 25.25 12.06 -43.95
N PHE A 629 25.07 10.84 -44.48
CA PHE A 629 24.86 9.63 -43.63
C PHE A 629 25.92 8.57 -43.94
N PRO A 630 26.19 7.66 -42.99
CA PRO A 630 27.20 6.64 -43.14
C PRO A 630 26.86 5.61 -44.23
N LYS A 631 27.89 5.07 -44.89
CA LYS A 631 27.79 4.00 -45.87
C LYS A 631 27.62 2.65 -45.19
N ARG A 632 26.76 1.78 -45.71
CA ARG A 632 26.63 0.37 -45.28
C ARG A 632 27.86 -0.47 -45.69
N PRO A 633 28.25 -1.51 -44.91
CA PRO A 633 27.74 -1.89 -43.61
C PRO A 633 28.21 -0.91 -42.52
N PHE A 634 27.36 -0.67 -41.48
CA PHE A 634 27.72 0.28 -40.40
C PHE A 634 28.74 -0.34 -39.47
N VAL A 635 28.38 -1.38 -38.75
CA VAL A 635 29.26 -2.18 -37.87
C VAL A 635 28.70 -3.61 -37.78
N GLN A 636 29.56 -4.61 -37.64
CA GLN A 636 29.10 -5.97 -37.32
C GLN A 636 28.74 -6.02 -35.82
N TYR A 637 27.50 -6.33 -35.54
CA TYR A 637 27.05 -6.60 -34.17
C TYR A 637 27.60 -7.99 -33.73
N LYS A 638 28.45 -8.02 -32.70
CA LYS A 638 29.17 -9.24 -32.28
C LYS A 638 28.58 -9.92 -31.03
N GLU A 639 27.45 -9.44 -30.49
CA GLU A 639 26.94 -9.84 -29.16
C GLU A 639 25.67 -10.70 -29.20
N LEU A 640 25.26 -11.25 -30.35
CA LEU A 640 24.16 -12.24 -30.41
C LEU A 640 24.68 -13.62 -30.76
#